data_37f802c4e0e9af43fd914b4c5a333f80
#
_entry.id   37f802c4e0e9af43fd914b4c5a333f80
#
_cell.length_a   1.000
_cell.length_b   1.000
_cell.length_c   1.000
_cell.angle_alpha   90.00
_cell.angle_beta   90.00
_cell.angle_gamma   90.00
#
_symmetry.space_group_name_H-M   'P 1'
#
loop_
_entity.id
_entity.type
_entity.pdbx_description
1 polymer ?
#
loop_
_entity_poly.entity_id
_entity_poly.type
_entity_poly.pdbx_seq_one_letter_code
_entity_poly.pdbx_strand_id
1 'polypeptide(L)'
;MILLICALLFFSSIAFADNDDKSPWSVSIEGNKVFSKFQLNEQLDIPDEFGQLDTIKQDFLMRLSSENVRALYFSRGYFSLDLKLEIVREDLSNGNIQRNYIISVTEGECYRFNDAKIISSGDEPIPIDLASLKITKHRYYNQEDISEDLQEIQKAYRKQGNLHVYLSSEEHVDTTAKQINVIINVNPGPKVLMGNIITTTQRVINKNERNQTPEKGLTDTSWLSSLWRIPKGEIIDGNQYFNFKSKLYSTQLFTQVKLNDELRNDGLSDIHLDVVERVPGEARYGFFFEEMYGFGALAYAGHKNFFGKFHEFSTSVQIAQHKQEITLGYANPLLFGTSFTFIPTAIRFVDRLSFNHEKINPPAYPDSVEERYEIINRGDLTFGITNNIKFRGTIDTRYVNKNEDKLFKLKGEIALTFDYTDDYFNPTKGIRVSPTVGLGTNFSGKNDYEDGHLYTYGEATANLYFPIYWTLYGALSGSIGSFFNRAIEDDARVFYQGGSRSVRGYRFRSIYAGYTTTTTELVTKKQDDGTEVTEEVSKDVINTALTPMYFRVNEEIRWTFPWKSLRAWQIVQFFDWARVVDTKDKSYEDAQEGSIGLGIRYRWQFLTFRLDYAIVTGITSYDEDKKNSMKFKWGRFAFDLSQAF
;
A
#
# COMPACT_ATOMS: atom_id res chain seq x y z
N MET A 1 -28.28 -5.05 -6.97
CA MET A 1 -28.62 -6.49 -7.06
C MET A 1 -28.99 -6.92 -8.47
N ILE A 2 -29.90 -6.28 -9.19
CA ILE A 2 -30.25 -6.65 -10.59
C ILE A 2 -29.08 -6.43 -11.56
N LEU A 3 -28.32 -5.35 -11.43
CA LEU A 3 -27.11 -5.08 -12.24
C LEU A 3 -25.97 -6.08 -11.96
N LEU A 4 -25.82 -6.55 -10.74
CA LEU A 4 -24.86 -7.60 -10.37
C LEU A 4 -25.20 -8.93 -11.05
N ILE A 5 -26.50 -9.26 -11.13
CA ILE A 5 -27.01 -10.45 -11.83
C ILE A 5 -26.84 -10.30 -13.35
N CYS A 6 -27.07 -9.12 -13.91
CA CYS A 6 -26.83 -8.86 -15.33
C CYS A 6 -25.34 -8.87 -15.69
N ALA A 7 -24.44 -8.36 -14.84
CA ALA A 7 -22.99 -8.47 -15.04
C ALA A 7 -22.52 -9.92 -14.95
N LEU A 8 -23.03 -10.70 -13.99
CA LEU A 8 -22.75 -12.13 -13.90
C LEU A 8 -23.26 -12.92 -15.11
N LEU A 9 -24.42 -12.56 -15.66
CA LEU A 9 -24.96 -13.18 -16.88
C LEU A 9 -24.21 -12.74 -18.14
N PHE A 10 -23.71 -11.51 -18.19
CA PHE A 10 -22.88 -11.04 -19.31
C PHE A 10 -21.49 -11.68 -19.29
N PHE A 11 -20.90 -11.87 -18.13
CA PHE A 11 -19.64 -12.59 -17.95
C PHE A 11 -19.78 -14.10 -18.19
N SER A 12 -20.93 -14.71 -17.90
CA SER A 12 -21.17 -16.12 -18.21
C SER A 12 -21.26 -16.38 -19.71
N SER A 13 -21.70 -15.40 -20.52
CA SER A 13 -21.77 -15.53 -21.97
C SER A 13 -20.43 -15.26 -22.70
N ILE A 14 -19.48 -14.56 -22.04
CA ILE A 14 -18.12 -14.37 -22.61
C ILE A 14 -17.17 -15.53 -22.22
N ALA A 15 -17.48 -16.27 -21.15
CA ALA A 15 -16.67 -17.40 -20.70
C ALA A 15 -16.78 -18.66 -21.59
N PHE A 16 -17.68 -18.68 -22.56
CA PHE A 16 -17.90 -19.82 -23.46
C PHE A 16 -17.74 -19.45 -24.95
N ALA A 17 -16.64 -18.80 -25.30
CA ALA A 17 -16.10 -18.96 -26.65
C ALA A 17 -15.25 -20.23 -26.61
N ASP A 18 -15.91 -21.34 -26.89
CA ASP A 18 -15.30 -22.66 -27.08
C ASP A 18 -14.39 -22.56 -28.33
N ASN A 19 -13.11 -22.31 -28.09
CA ASN A 19 -12.11 -22.59 -29.12
C ASN A 19 -11.83 -24.09 -29.04
N ASP A 20 -12.18 -24.82 -30.10
CA ASP A 20 -11.97 -26.27 -30.27
C ASP A 20 -10.49 -26.74 -30.24
N ASP A 21 -9.54 -25.92 -29.85
CA ASP A 21 -8.18 -26.29 -29.52
C ASP A 21 -8.10 -26.67 -28.02
N LYS A 22 -8.60 -27.87 -27.69
CA LYS A 22 -8.38 -28.46 -26.36
C LYS A 22 -6.87 -28.54 -26.13
N SER A 23 -6.41 -27.96 -25.01
CA SER A 23 -5.03 -28.11 -24.53
C SER A 23 -4.63 -29.58 -24.55
N PRO A 24 -3.40 -29.94 -24.98
CA PRO A 24 -2.93 -31.33 -25.01
C PRO A 24 -2.89 -32.00 -23.62
N TRP A 25 -3.18 -31.25 -22.58
CA TRP A 25 -3.27 -31.75 -21.21
C TRP A 25 -4.29 -30.97 -20.38
N SER A 26 -4.81 -31.60 -19.34
CA SER A 26 -5.66 -30.97 -18.34
C SER A 26 -5.33 -31.49 -16.95
N VAL A 27 -5.67 -30.70 -15.91
CA VAL A 27 -5.57 -31.10 -14.52
C VAL A 27 -6.92 -30.91 -13.84
N SER A 28 -7.38 -31.93 -13.14
CA SER A 28 -8.58 -31.86 -12.31
C SER A 28 -8.28 -32.34 -10.89
N ILE A 29 -8.87 -31.67 -9.89
CA ILE A 29 -8.78 -32.05 -8.48
C ILE A 29 -10.19 -32.35 -8.01
N GLU A 30 -10.37 -33.55 -7.40
CA GLU A 30 -11.65 -34.05 -6.97
C GLU A 30 -11.61 -34.47 -5.50
N GLY A 31 -12.78 -34.39 -4.80
CA GLY A 31 -12.91 -34.84 -3.42
C GLY A 31 -12.47 -33.79 -2.36
N ASN A 32 -11.89 -32.68 -2.76
CA ASN A 32 -11.50 -31.58 -1.88
C ASN A 32 -12.73 -30.89 -1.25
N LYS A 33 -12.67 -30.60 0.06
CA LYS A 33 -13.70 -29.90 0.84
C LYS A 33 -13.12 -28.73 1.63
N VAL A 34 -11.92 -28.88 2.18
CA VAL A 34 -11.25 -27.91 3.05
C VAL A 34 -10.62 -26.78 2.26
N PHE A 35 -9.94 -27.11 1.19
CA PHE A 35 -9.32 -26.14 0.31
C PHE A 35 -10.11 -26.00 -0.99
N SER A 36 -10.22 -24.79 -1.50
CA SER A 36 -10.81 -24.56 -2.82
C SER A 36 -9.92 -25.14 -3.92
N LYS A 37 -10.53 -25.54 -5.06
CA LYS A 37 -9.76 -25.98 -6.24
C LYS A 37 -8.72 -24.98 -6.69
N PHE A 38 -9.02 -23.68 -6.52
CA PHE A 38 -8.08 -22.60 -6.82
C PHE A 38 -6.82 -22.67 -5.96
N GLN A 39 -6.96 -22.78 -4.63
CA GLN A 39 -5.82 -22.91 -3.70
C GLN A 39 -4.98 -24.15 -4.01
N LEU A 40 -5.62 -25.26 -4.32
CA LEU A 40 -4.90 -26.50 -4.66
C LEU A 40 -4.17 -26.39 -6.00
N ASN A 41 -4.77 -25.75 -7.00
CA ASN A 41 -4.13 -25.49 -8.30
C ASN A 41 -2.92 -24.54 -8.19
N GLU A 42 -2.97 -23.54 -7.30
CA GLU A 42 -1.80 -22.70 -7.02
C GLU A 42 -0.64 -23.51 -6.42
N GLN A 43 -0.95 -24.50 -5.57
CA GLN A 43 0.08 -25.35 -4.95
C GLN A 43 0.73 -26.33 -5.92
N LEU A 44 0.08 -26.65 -7.03
CA LEU A 44 0.67 -27.54 -8.04
C LEU A 44 1.94 -26.95 -8.66
N ASP A 45 2.07 -25.60 -8.69
CA ASP A 45 3.22 -24.86 -9.22
C ASP A 45 3.70 -25.40 -10.59
N ILE A 46 2.73 -25.61 -11.50
CA ILE A 46 2.98 -26.15 -12.82
C ILE A 46 3.70 -25.09 -13.67
N PRO A 47 4.89 -25.37 -14.21
CA PRO A 47 5.61 -24.41 -15.04
C PRO A 47 4.86 -24.13 -16.35
N ASP A 48 5.01 -22.93 -16.87
CA ASP A 48 4.33 -22.48 -18.09
C ASP A 48 4.71 -23.30 -19.34
N GLU A 49 5.93 -23.83 -19.37
CA GLU A 49 6.42 -24.67 -20.46
C GLU A 49 5.95 -26.12 -20.33
N PHE A 50 5.11 -26.47 -19.34
CA PHE A 50 4.68 -27.83 -19.05
C PHE A 50 4.14 -28.56 -20.31
N GLY A 51 3.31 -27.87 -21.10
CA GLY A 51 2.76 -28.42 -22.34
C GLY A 51 3.79 -28.68 -23.46
N GLN A 52 4.99 -28.10 -23.35
CA GLN A 52 6.09 -28.27 -24.31
C GLN A 52 7.07 -29.39 -23.89
N LEU A 53 6.95 -29.89 -22.67
CA LEU A 53 7.81 -30.95 -22.15
C LEU A 53 7.43 -32.30 -22.74
N ASP A 54 8.41 -33.20 -22.76
CA ASP A 54 8.14 -34.59 -23.08
C ASP A 54 7.24 -35.23 -21.98
N THR A 55 6.51 -36.28 -22.35
CA THR A 55 5.50 -36.91 -21.51
C THR A 55 6.06 -37.48 -20.20
N ILE A 56 7.31 -37.94 -20.19
CA ILE A 56 7.97 -38.50 -18.99
C ILE A 56 8.22 -37.33 -18.00
N LYS A 57 8.70 -36.18 -18.47
CA LYS A 57 8.92 -35.03 -17.63
C LYS A 57 7.60 -34.43 -17.13
N GLN A 58 6.55 -34.41 -17.95
CA GLN A 58 5.21 -33.98 -17.52
C GLN A 58 4.71 -34.84 -16.37
N ASP A 59 4.77 -36.20 -16.52
CA ASP A 59 4.32 -37.13 -15.48
C ASP A 59 5.15 -36.98 -14.20
N PHE A 60 6.47 -36.83 -14.31
CA PHE A 60 7.34 -36.56 -13.16
C PHE A 60 7.01 -35.28 -12.43
N LEU A 61 6.88 -34.17 -13.16
CA LEU A 61 6.55 -32.87 -12.58
C LEU A 61 5.16 -32.91 -11.92
N MET A 62 4.18 -33.55 -12.54
CA MET A 62 2.85 -33.66 -11.95
C MET A 62 2.85 -34.46 -10.64
N ARG A 63 3.64 -35.54 -10.57
CA ARG A 63 3.85 -36.28 -9.31
C ARG A 63 4.48 -35.42 -8.23
N LEU A 64 5.53 -34.65 -8.60
CA LEU A 64 6.19 -33.72 -7.68
C LEU A 64 5.22 -32.63 -7.21
N SER A 65 4.47 -32.03 -8.14
CA SER A 65 3.47 -31.00 -7.84
C SER A 65 2.33 -31.52 -6.95
N SER A 66 1.93 -32.79 -7.11
CA SER A 66 0.92 -33.42 -6.23
C SER A 66 1.39 -33.53 -4.78
N GLU A 67 2.70 -33.69 -4.54
CA GLU A 67 3.26 -33.69 -3.18
C GLU A 67 3.20 -32.30 -2.52
N ASN A 68 3.22 -31.21 -3.28
CA ASN A 68 2.98 -29.86 -2.74
C ASN A 68 1.54 -29.74 -2.19
N VAL A 69 0.57 -30.36 -2.88
CA VAL A 69 -0.82 -30.43 -2.39
C VAL A 69 -0.87 -31.23 -1.08
N ARG A 70 -0.18 -32.38 -1.00
CA ARG A 70 -0.07 -33.18 0.23
C ARG A 70 0.53 -32.34 1.37
N ALA A 71 1.63 -31.64 1.10
CA ALA A 71 2.29 -30.78 2.08
C ALA A 71 1.36 -29.69 2.62
N LEU A 72 0.51 -29.07 1.76
CA LEU A 72 -0.49 -28.09 2.20
C LEU A 72 -1.50 -28.71 3.18
N TYR A 73 -2.04 -29.90 2.90
CA TYR A 73 -2.96 -30.57 3.81
C TYR A 73 -2.28 -30.96 5.12
N PHE A 74 -1.05 -31.46 5.07
CA PHE A 74 -0.28 -31.81 6.26
C PHE A 74 0.01 -30.59 7.12
N SER A 75 0.34 -29.45 6.51
CA SER A 75 0.55 -28.20 7.26
C SER A 75 -0.69 -27.71 8.03
N ARG A 76 -1.86 -28.22 7.67
CA ARG A 76 -3.15 -27.92 8.33
C ARG A 76 -3.71 -29.09 9.15
N GLY A 77 -2.90 -30.14 9.36
CA GLY A 77 -3.24 -31.24 10.27
C GLY A 77 -4.02 -32.41 9.67
N TYR A 78 -4.09 -32.54 8.36
CA TYR A 78 -4.78 -33.64 7.68
C TYR A 78 -3.81 -34.79 7.37
N PHE A 79 -3.25 -35.43 8.41
CA PHE A 79 -2.23 -36.46 8.26
C PHE A 79 -2.78 -37.84 7.76
N SER A 80 -4.09 -38.03 7.83
CA SER A 80 -4.75 -39.21 7.25
C SER A 80 -5.16 -39.01 5.79
N LEU A 81 -4.59 -38.04 5.11
CA LEU A 81 -4.86 -37.75 3.70
C LEU A 81 -4.48 -38.90 2.81
N ASP A 82 -5.42 -39.38 2.00
CA ASP A 82 -5.15 -40.23 0.84
C ASP A 82 -5.25 -39.41 -0.44
N LEU A 83 -4.13 -39.27 -1.14
CA LEU A 83 -4.01 -38.50 -2.37
C LEU A 83 -3.51 -39.41 -3.48
N LYS A 84 -4.31 -39.58 -4.52
CA LYS A 84 -4.01 -40.44 -5.68
C LYS A 84 -3.96 -39.58 -6.93
N LEU A 85 -2.88 -39.72 -7.70
CA LEU A 85 -2.73 -39.15 -9.02
C LEU A 85 -2.99 -40.22 -10.07
N GLU A 86 -4.04 -40.07 -10.85
CA GLU A 86 -4.34 -40.86 -12.02
C GLU A 86 -4.01 -40.13 -13.30
N ILE A 87 -3.42 -40.81 -14.27
CA ILE A 87 -3.05 -40.24 -15.57
C ILE A 87 -3.90 -40.97 -16.62
N VAL A 88 -4.90 -40.28 -17.15
CA VAL A 88 -5.81 -40.82 -18.14
C VAL A 88 -5.45 -40.24 -19.51
N ARG A 89 -5.36 -41.13 -20.51
CA ARG A 89 -5.13 -40.74 -21.90
C ARG A 89 -6.46 -40.77 -22.63
N GLU A 90 -6.79 -39.71 -23.30
CA GLU A 90 -8.02 -39.55 -24.09
C GLU A 90 -7.66 -39.22 -25.54
N ASP A 91 -8.15 -40.04 -26.47
CA ASP A 91 -7.98 -39.82 -27.91
C ASP A 91 -9.04 -38.78 -28.36
N LEU A 92 -8.57 -37.63 -28.83
CA LEU A 92 -9.44 -36.56 -29.34
C LEU A 92 -9.89 -36.90 -30.77
N SER A 93 -11.07 -36.42 -31.17
CA SER A 93 -11.66 -36.60 -32.49
C SER A 93 -10.81 -36.04 -33.64
N ASN A 94 -9.82 -35.21 -33.36
CA ASN A 94 -8.84 -34.66 -34.33
C ASN A 94 -7.55 -35.49 -34.45
N GLY A 95 -7.48 -36.66 -33.84
CA GLY A 95 -6.31 -37.56 -33.85
C GLY A 95 -5.20 -37.17 -32.87
N ASN A 96 -5.39 -36.17 -32.05
CA ASN A 96 -4.46 -35.79 -30.98
C ASN A 96 -4.78 -36.55 -29.68
N ILE A 97 -3.77 -36.83 -28.86
CA ILE A 97 -3.91 -37.44 -27.54
C ILE A 97 -3.90 -36.37 -26.48
N GLN A 98 -4.96 -36.28 -25.69
CA GLN A 98 -5.01 -35.42 -24.49
C GLN A 98 -4.60 -36.28 -23.27
N ARG A 99 -3.76 -35.68 -22.39
CA ARG A 99 -3.43 -36.25 -21.10
C ARG A 99 -4.20 -35.53 -19.99
N ASN A 100 -5.01 -36.28 -19.27
CA ASN A 100 -5.79 -35.79 -18.15
C ASN A 100 -5.17 -36.27 -16.84
N TYR A 101 -4.70 -35.35 -16.00
CA TYR A 101 -4.17 -35.61 -14.67
C TYR A 101 -5.30 -35.40 -13.67
N ILE A 102 -5.74 -36.50 -13.02
CA ILE A 102 -6.82 -36.47 -12.03
C ILE A 102 -6.20 -36.69 -10.65
N ILE A 103 -6.30 -35.70 -9.78
CA ILE A 103 -5.85 -35.76 -8.39
C ILE A 103 -7.07 -35.99 -7.52
N SER A 104 -7.24 -37.22 -7.06
CA SER A 104 -8.32 -37.60 -6.14
C SER A 104 -7.85 -37.42 -4.70
N VAL A 105 -8.61 -36.64 -3.93
CA VAL A 105 -8.29 -36.28 -2.55
C VAL A 105 -9.32 -36.87 -1.60
N THR A 106 -8.86 -37.65 -0.62
CA THR A 106 -9.66 -38.07 0.54
C THR A 106 -9.02 -37.46 1.78
N GLU A 107 -9.60 -36.39 2.32
CA GLU A 107 -8.94 -35.53 3.31
C GLU A 107 -8.70 -36.17 4.68
N GLY A 108 -9.61 -37.03 5.11
CA GLY A 108 -9.60 -37.57 6.47
C GLY A 108 -10.02 -36.53 7.52
N GLU A 109 -9.68 -36.77 8.78
CA GLU A 109 -9.98 -35.86 9.89
C GLU A 109 -8.78 -34.97 10.21
N CYS A 110 -9.06 -33.73 10.64
CA CYS A 110 -8.04 -32.80 11.09
C CYS A 110 -7.59 -33.13 12.52
N TYR A 111 -6.29 -33.28 12.73
CA TYR A 111 -5.68 -33.59 13.99
C TYR A 111 -5.60 -32.34 14.91
N ARG A 112 -5.42 -32.56 16.23
CA ARG A 112 -5.31 -31.50 17.23
C ARG A 112 -4.01 -31.61 17.98
N PHE A 113 -3.50 -30.48 18.45
CA PHE A 113 -2.44 -30.48 19.45
C PHE A 113 -2.93 -31.11 20.74
N ASN A 114 -2.10 -31.96 21.34
CA ASN A 114 -2.39 -32.62 22.61
C ASN A 114 -1.45 -32.12 23.72
N ASP A 115 -0.15 -32.40 23.61
CA ASP A 115 0.87 -32.03 24.59
C ASP A 115 2.07 -31.39 23.92
N ALA A 116 2.72 -30.46 24.63
CA ALA A 116 3.93 -29.82 24.17
C ALA A 116 4.97 -29.79 25.28
N LYS A 117 6.23 -30.14 24.94
CA LYS A 117 7.36 -30.11 25.85
C LYS A 117 8.50 -29.31 25.26
N ILE A 118 9.16 -28.51 26.13
CA ILE A 118 10.43 -27.88 25.78
C ILE A 118 11.55 -28.61 26.53
N ILE A 119 12.54 -29.08 25.77
CA ILE A 119 13.75 -29.72 26.30
C ILE A 119 14.91 -28.79 26.01
N SER A 120 15.50 -28.20 27.06
CA SER A 120 16.67 -27.35 26.94
C SER A 120 17.94 -28.13 27.29
N SER A 121 18.98 -27.96 26.49
CA SER A 121 20.32 -28.53 26.80
C SER A 121 21.11 -27.70 27.82
N GLY A 122 20.60 -26.52 28.20
CA GLY A 122 21.22 -25.65 29.22
C GLY A 122 20.58 -25.83 30.59
N ASP A 123 21.34 -25.51 31.65
CA ASP A 123 20.91 -25.60 33.02
C ASP A 123 20.00 -24.44 33.48
N GLU A 124 19.82 -23.42 32.65
CA GLU A 124 19.00 -22.24 32.96
C GLU A 124 17.49 -22.53 32.81
N PRO A 125 16.65 -21.88 33.62
CA PRO A 125 15.20 -22.03 33.48
C PRO A 125 14.73 -21.51 32.11
N ILE A 126 13.74 -22.19 31.58
CA ILE A 126 13.13 -21.80 30.30
C ILE A 126 12.46 -20.43 30.45
N PRO A 127 12.83 -19.42 29.64
CA PRO A 127 12.41 -18.03 29.85
C PRO A 127 11.00 -17.70 29.37
N ILE A 128 10.16 -18.72 29.14
CA ILE A 128 8.80 -18.56 28.63
C ILE A 128 7.85 -19.50 29.36
N ASP A 129 6.63 -19.05 29.59
CA ASP A 129 5.57 -19.90 30.11
C ASP A 129 4.97 -20.74 28.98
N LEU A 130 5.06 -22.05 29.12
CA LEU A 130 4.46 -23.03 28.17
C LEU A 130 2.98 -22.77 27.94
N ALA A 131 2.21 -22.38 28.97
CA ALA A 131 0.79 -22.11 28.83
C ALA A 131 0.47 -20.93 27.90
N SER A 132 1.45 -20.06 27.60
CA SER A 132 1.28 -18.96 26.66
C SER A 132 1.30 -19.40 25.20
N LEU A 133 1.93 -20.55 24.91
CA LEU A 133 2.13 -21.05 23.56
C LEU A 133 0.82 -21.55 22.93
N LYS A 134 0.71 -21.43 21.60
CA LYS A 134 -0.46 -21.86 20.85
C LYS A 134 -0.61 -23.36 20.79
N ILE A 135 0.52 -24.08 20.72
CA ILE A 135 0.58 -25.55 20.65
C ILE A 135 0.05 -26.24 21.90
N THR A 136 -0.07 -25.53 23.05
CA THR A 136 -0.62 -26.10 24.30
C THR A 136 -2.13 -25.93 24.44
N LYS A 137 -2.80 -25.25 23.51
CA LYS A 137 -4.22 -24.83 23.64
C LYS A 137 -5.23 -25.83 23.08
N HIS A 138 -4.86 -27.09 22.84
CA HIS A 138 -5.72 -28.15 22.24
C HIS A 138 -6.49 -27.72 20.97
N ARG A 139 -5.87 -26.85 20.18
CA ARG A 139 -6.42 -26.35 18.91
C ARG A 139 -6.22 -27.37 17.79
N TYR A 140 -6.93 -27.16 16.68
CA TYR A 140 -6.60 -27.87 15.45
C TYR A 140 -5.16 -27.57 15.05
N TYR A 141 -4.46 -28.62 14.60
CA TYR A 141 -3.07 -28.49 14.17
C TYR A 141 -2.92 -27.47 13.04
N ASN A 142 -1.92 -26.62 13.18
CA ASN A 142 -1.46 -25.70 12.15
C ASN A 142 0.06 -25.54 12.32
N GLN A 143 0.82 -25.88 11.29
CA GLN A 143 2.28 -25.76 11.30
C GLN A 143 2.76 -24.33 11.53
N GLU A 144 1.95 -23.33 11.12
CA GLU A 144 2.21 -21.92 11.35
C GLU A 144 2.23 -21.59 12.86
N ASP A 145 1.35 -22.20 13.67
CA ASP A 145 1.33 -22.03 15.12
C ASP A 145 2.64 -22.51 15.77
N ILE A 146 3.21 -23.63 15.30
CA ILE A 146 4.53 -24.13 15.75
C ILE A 146 5.62 -23.11 15.39
N SER A 147 5.62 -22.62 14.16
CA SER A 147 6.60 -21.63 13.69
C SER A 147 6.57 -20.33 14.50
N GLU A 148 5.36 -19.86 14.83
CA GLU A 148 5.19 -18.68 15.67
C GLU A 148 5.65 -18.91 17.11
N ASP A 149 5.31 -20.05 17.71
CA ASP A 149 5.75 -20.42 19.04
C ASP A 149 7.28 -20.58 19.13
N LEU A 150 7.91 -21.17 18.09
CA LEU A 150 9.37 -21.22 17.99
C LEU A 150 9.99 -19.83 17.95
N GLN A 151 9.39 -18.89 17.22
CA GLN A 151 9.84 -17.49 17.19
C GLN A 151 9.70 -16.80 18.55
N GLU A 152 8.60 -17.05 19.26
CA GLU A 152 8.40 -16.48 20.61
C GLU A 152 9.44 -17.03 21.62
N ILE A 153 9.70 -18.35 21.59
CA ILE A 153 10.74 -18.96 22.41
C ILE A 153 12.12 -18.36 22.05
N GLN A 154 12.42 -18.27 20.76
CA GLN A 154 13.68 -17.69 20.30
C GLN A 154 13.87 -16.25 20.78
N LYS A 155 12.81 -15.41 20.69
CA LYS A 155 12.85 -14.02 21.20
C LYS A 155 13.10 -13.97 22.70
N ALA A 156 12.50 -14.88 23.48
CA ALA A 156 12.69 -14.95 24.93
C ALA A 156 14.14 -15.27 25.31
N TYR A 157 14.76 -16.26 24.68
CA TYR A 157 16.17 -16.59 24.89
C TYR A 157 17.11 -15.47 24.41
N ARG A 158 16.85 -14.89 23.24
CA ARG A 158 17.63 -13.76 22.72
C ARG A 158 17.61 -12.55 23.65
N LYS A 159 16.48 -12.29 24.30
CA LYS A 159 16.36 -11.21 25.29
C LYS A 159 17.28 -11.43 26.49
N GLN A 160 17.61 -12.69 26.82
CA GLN A 160 18.54 -13.03 27.90
C GLN A 160 20.01 -13.06 27.47
N GLY A 161 20.31 -12.75 26.22
CA GLY A 161 21.66 -12.70 25.67
C GLY A 161 22.11 -13.95 24.90
N ASN A 162 21.25 -14.93 24.73
CA ASN A 162 21.56 -16.14 23.97
C ASN A 162 21.39 -15.86 22.47
N LEU A 163 22.35 -15.17 21.85
CA LEU A 163 22.29 -14.75 20.43
C LEU A 163 22.15 -15.94 19.49
N HIS A 164 22.86 -17.03 19.78
CA HIS A 164 22.97 -18.20 18.92
C HIS A 164 22.04 -19.34 19.32
N VAL A 165 20.94 -19.02 20.02
CA VAL A 165 19.95 -20.02 20.37
C VAL A 165 19.45 -20.76 19.13
N TYR A 166 19.58 -22.07 19.13
CA TYR A 166 19.08 -22.96 18.11
C TYR A 166 17.87 -23.73 18.62
N LEU A 167 16.82 -23.78 17.80
CA LEU A 167 15.55 -24.45 18.11
C LEU A 167 15.24 -25.45 16.99
N SER A 168 14.74 -26.61 17.39
CA SER A 168 14.12 -27.56 16.47
C SER A 168 12.85 -28.13 17.09
N SER A 169 11.87 -28.46 16.26
CA SER A 169 10.65 -29.15 16.70
C SER A 169 10.59 -30.56 16.14
N GLU A 170 10.10 -31.46 16.96
CA GLU A 170 9.76 -32.84 16.56
C GLU A 170 8.27 -33.06 16.81
N GLU A 171 7.58 -33.60 15.82
CA GLU A 171 6.14 -33.79 15.84
C GLU A 171 5.84 -35.30 15.90
N HIS A 172 5.21 -35.73 16.98
CA HIS A 172 4.80 -37.10 17.18
C HIS A 172 3.29 -37.24 16.90
N VAL A 173 2.96 -37.88 15.77
CA VAL A 173 1.59 -38.03 15.32
C VAL A 173 0.99 -39.33 15.87
N ASP A 174 -0.03 -39.21 16.72
CA ASP A 174 -0.88 -40.32 17.14
C ASP A 174 -2.05 -40.49 16.17
N THR A 175 -1.95 -41.45 15.29
CA THR A 175 -2.98 -41.72 14.28
C THR A 175 -4.26 -42.33 14.87
N THR A 176 -4.20 -42.97 16.06
CA THR A 176 -5.34 -43.55 16.73
C THR A 176 -6.17 -42.50 17.45
N ALA A 177 -5.50 -41.66 18.22
CA ALA A 177 -6.15 -40.56 18.95
C ALA A 177 -6.38 -39.31 18.09
N LYS A 178 -5.78 -39.23 16.88
CA LYS A 178 -5.77 -38.08 15.99
C LYS A 178 -5.24 -36.83 16.68
N GLN A 179 -4.15 -37.02 17.38
CA GLN A 179 -3.49 -35.98 18.20
C GLN A 179 -2.01 -35.89 17.82
N ILE A 180 -1.43 -34.72 18.12
CA ILE A 180 -0.03 -34.41 17.87
C ILE A 180 0.60 -33.89 19.14
N ASN A 181 1.69 -34.56 19.55
CA ASN A 181 2.57 -34.08 20.61
C ASN A 181 3.78 -33.40 19.97
N VAL A 182 4.13 -32.21 20.47
CA VAL A 182 5.25 -31.43 19.94
C VAL A 182 6.36 -31.38 20.99
N ILE A 183 7.56 -31.78 20.58
CA ILE A 183 8.76 -31.63 21.41
C ILE A 183 9.62 -30.54 20.78
N ILE A 184 9.90 -29.48 21.54
CA ILE A 184 10.79 -28.40 21.13
C ILE A 184 12.13 -28.59 21.80
N ASN A 185 13.16 -28.89 21.02
CA ASN A 185 14.53 -28.99 21.50
C ASN A 185 15.21 -27.63 21.38
N VAL A 186 15.76 -27.15 22.49
CA VAL A 186 16.42 -25.86 22.61
C VAL A 186 17.87 -26.04 22.97
N ASN A 187 18.76 -25.51 22.15
CA ASN A 187 20.17 -25.27 22.50
C ASN A 187 20.37 -23.77 22.68
N PRO A 188 20.46 -23.27 23.93
CA PRO A 188 20.56 -21.82 24.17
C PRO A 188 21.85 -21.21 23.64
N GLY A 189 22.94 -21.97 23.63
CA GLY A 189 24.27 -21.43 23.43
C GLY A 189 24.71 -20.53 24.59
N PRO A 190 25.91 -19.94 24.54
CA PRO A 190 26.41 -19.03 25.55
C PRO A 190 25.71 -17.68 25.52
N LYS A 191 25.65 -16.99 26.66
CA LYS A 191 25.29 -15.57 26.70
C LYS A 191 26.42 -14.72 26.19
N VAL A 192 26.08 -13.73 25.35
CA VAL A 192 27.05 -12.85 24.71
C VAL A 192 27.09 -11.52 25.46
N LEU A 193 28.29 -11.16 25.95
CA LEU A 193 28.59 -9.90 26.61
C LEU A 193 29.26 -8.94 25.62
N MET A 194 28.86 -7.68 25.63
CA MET A 194 29.35 -6.66 24.70
C MET A 194 30.83 -6.33 24.93
N GLY A 195 31.64 -6.50 23.90
CA GLY A 195 33.01 -5.99 23.79
C GLY A 195 33.09 -4.62 23.13
N ASN A 196 33.78 -4.51 22.02
CA ASN A 196 33.82 -3.30 21.19
C ASN A 196 32.97 -3.50 19.93
N ILE A 197 32.55 -2.38 19.33
CA ILE A 197 31.99 -2.41 17.96
C ILE A 197 33.09 -1.99 16.97
N ILE A 198 33.29 -2.82 15.96
CA ILE A 198 34.27 -2.62 14.87
C ILE A 198 33.46 -2.49 13.59
N THR A 199 33.51 -1.31 12.98
CA THR A 199 32.70 -1.01 11.79
C THR A 199 33.59 -0.84 10.56
N THR A 200 33.23 -1.53 9.48
CA THR A 200 33.83 -1.37 8.15
C THR A 200 32.74 -0.96 7.13
N THR A 201 33.13 -0.05 6.23
CA THR A 201 32.25 0.40 5.16
C THR A 201 32.95 0.21 3.82
N GLN A 202 32.23 -0.38 2.88
CA GLN A 202 32.74 -0.65 1.52
C GLN A 202 31.71 -0.18 0.50
N ARG A 203 32.15 0.18 -0.70
CA ARG A 203 31.29 0.49 -1.84
C ARG A 203 31.78 -0.22 -3.09
N VAL A 204 30.85 -0.58 -3.96
CA VAL A 204 31.14 -1.18 -5.26
C VAL A 204 30.80 -0.15 -6.34
N ILE A 205 31.83 0.36 -7.04
CA ILE A 205 31.64 1.45 -8.02
C ILE A 205 31.19 0.92 -9.38
N ASN A 206 31.68 -0.26 -9.82
CA ASN A 206 31.37 -0.81 -11.15
C ASN A 206 30.81 -2.22 -11.06
N LYS A 207 29.57 -2.42 -11.52
CA LYS A 207 28.94 -3.75 -11.55
C LYS A 207 29.47 -4.67 -12.67
N ASN A 208 30.20 -4.11 -13.65
CA ASN A 208 30.56 -4.81 -14.90
C ASN A 208 31.94 -5.42 -14.92
N GLU A 209 32.78 -5.21 -13.91
CA GLU A 209 34.12 -5.78 -13.85
C GLU A 209 34.18 -6.96 -12.89
N ARG A 210 34.70 -8.11 -13.35
CA ARG A 210 34.83 -9.35 -12.57
C ARG A 210 35.79 -9.28 -11.39
N ASN A 211 36.69 -8.27 -11.34
CA ASN A 211 37.71 -8.07 -10.30
C ASN A 211 37.53 -6.69 -9.68
N GLN A 212 36.49 -6.50 -8.87
CA GLN A 212 36.29 -5.23 -8.16
C GLN A 212 37.02 -5.26 -6.83
N THR A 213 38.03 -4.41 -6.66
CA THR A 213 38.53 -4.05 -5.34
C THR A 213 37.51 -3.18 -4.64
N PRO A 214 36.97 -3.60 -3.50
CA PRO A 214 36.05 -2.75 -2.77
C PRO A 214 36.76 -1.49 -2.28
N GLU A 215 36.20 -0.34 -2.62
CA GLU A 215 36.70 0.95 -2.10
C GLU A 215 36.10 1.23 -0.74
N LYS A 216 36.74 2.11 0.04
CA LYS A 216 36.18 2.60 1.30
C LYS A 216 34.84 3.29 1.05
N GLY A 217 33.84 2.97 1.86
CA GLY A 217 32.53 3.59 1.80
C GLY A 217 32.56 5.09 2.15
N LEU A 218 31.45 5.76 1.85
CA LEU A 218 31.22 7.18 2.15
C LEU A 218 30.74 7.40 3.58
N THR A 219 30.12 6.38 4.19
CA THR A 219 29.55 6.48 5.53
C THR A 219 30.66 6.64 6.58
N ASP A 220 30.46 7.60 7.47
CA ASP A 220 31.31 7.81 8.63
C ASP A 220 31.20 6.62 9.58
N THR A 221 32.30 5.86 9.71
CA THR A 221 32.35 4.64 10.53
C THR A 221 32.19 4.94 12.02
N SER A 222 32.73 6.07 12.50
CA SER A 222 32.59 6.48 13.89
C SER A 222 31.15 6.81 14.23
N TRP A 223 30.48 7.53 13.33
CA TRP A 223 29.06 7.82 13.49
C TRP A 223 28.21 6.56 13.42
N LEU A 224 28.49 5.67 12.45
CA LEU A 224 27.76 4.41 12.31
C LEU A 224 27.91 3.52 13.55
N SER A 225 29.11 3.45 14.11
CA SER A 225 29.37 2.76 15.40
C SER A 225 28.60 3.38 16.55
N SER A 226 28.42 4.70 16.57
CA SER A 226 27.69 5.41 17.65
C SER A 226 26.20 5.11 17.65
N LEU A 227 25.63 4.57 16.57
CA LEU A 227 24.24 4.11 16.51
C LEU A 227 24.03 2.82 17.32
N TRP A 228 25.08 2.08 17.58
CA TRP A 228 25.07 0.93 18.49
C TRP A 228 25.22 1.41 19.94
N ARG A 229 24.21 1.12 20.78
CA ARG A 229 24.11 1.73 22.10
C ARG A 229 24.20 0.76 23.27
N ILE A 230 24.60 -0.48 23.05
CA ILE A 230 24.81 -1.44 24.12
C ILE A 230 26.19 -1.16 24.74
N PRO A 231 26.26 -0.82 26.03
CA PRO A 231 27.53 -0.54 26.69
C PRO A 231 28.41 -1.78 26.79
N LYS A 232 29.72 -1.53 26.84
CA LYS A 232 30.70 -2.60 27.03
C LYS A 232 30.50 -3.31 28.38
N GLY A 233 30.52 -4.65 28.35
CA GLY A 233 30.32 -5.51 29.53
C GLY A 233 28.87 -5.86 29.82
N GLU A 234 27.90 -5.24 29.13
CA GLU A 234 26.50 -5.59 29.28
C GLU A 234 26.10 -6.78 28.37
N ILE A 235 25.05 -7.48 28.77
CA ILE A 235 24.46 -8.58 27.98
C ILE A 235 23.86 -8.01 26.72
N ILE A 236 24.15 -8.61 25.57
CA ILE A 236 23.57 -8.23 24.30
C ILE A 236 22.17 -8.83 24.19
N ASP A 237 21.14 -7.98 24.24
CA ASP A 237 19.78 -8.42 23.84
C ASP A 237 19.79 -8.75 22.33
N GLY A 238 19.59 -10.03 22.02
CA GLY A 238 19.62 -10.50 20.63
C GLY A 238 18.49 -9.89 19.77
N ASN A 239 17.38 -9.48 20.36
CA ASN A 239 16.34 -8.80 19.63
C ASN A 239 16.80 -7.39 19.19
N GLN A 240 17.52 -6.68 20.07
CA GLN A 240 18.15 -5.40 19.70
C GLN A 240 19.19 -5.58 18.60
N TYR A 241 20.01 -6.63 18.69
CA TYR A 241 21.02 -6.99 17.69
C TYR A 241 20.39 -7.17 16.28
N PHE A 242 19.34 -7.98 16.16
CA PHE A 242 18.67 -8.20 14.89
C PHE A 242 17.86 -7.00 14.41
N ASN A 243 17.23 -6.25 15.34
CA ASN A 243 16.51 -5.02 15.01
C ASN A 243 17.45 -3.93 14.50
N PHE A 244 18.67 -3.85 15.03
CA PHE A 244 19.68 -2.91 14.52
C PHE A 244 20.00 -3.15 13.04
N LYS A 245 20.26 -4.41 12.69
CA LYS A 245 20.47 -4.82 11.29
C LYS A 245 19.28 -4.45 10.39
N SER A 246 18.07 -4.74 10.85
CA SER A 246 16.82 -4.43 10.13
C SER A 246 16.65 -2.92 9.93
N LYS A 247 16.93 -2.11 10.94
CA LYS A 247 16.88 -0.64 10.85
C LYS A 247 17.89 -0.07 9.84
N LEU A 248 19.10 -0.63 9.78
CA LEU A 248 20.08 -0.22 8.78
C LEU A 248 19.60 -0.55 7.36
N TYR A 249 19.01 -1.74 7.13
CA TYR A 249 18.42 -2.07 5.83
C TYR A 249 17.25 -1.15 5.45
N SER A 250 16.44 -0.73 6.42
CA SER A 250 15.29 0.16 6.18
C SER A 250 15.69 1.54 5.66
N THR A 251 16.93 1.96 5.84
CA THR A 251 17.48 3.20 5.26
C THR A 251 17.66 3.11 3.74
N GLN A 252 17.68 1.90 3.17
CA GLN A 252 17.95 1.62 1.76
C GLN A 252 19.35 2.07 1.26
N LEU A 253 20.26 2.40 2.16
CA LEU A 253 21.62 2.85 1.84
C LEU A 253 22.58 1.71 1.60
N PHE A 254 22.27 0.51 2.08
CA PHE A 254 23.12 -0.64 2.03
C PHE A 254 22.56 -1.74 1.13
N THR A 255 23.43 -2.38 0.37
CA THR A 255 23.14 -3.63 -0.35
C THR A 255 23.34 -4.83 0.56
N GLN A 256 24.27 -4.72 1.52
CA GLN A 256 24.57 -5.77 2.47
C GLN A 256 24.89 -5.15 3.83
N VAL A 257 24.36 -5.76 4.89
CA VAL A 257 24.69 -5.49 6.28
C VAL A 257 25.01 -6.84 6.92
N LYS A 258 26.27 -7.05 7.26
CA LYS A 258 26.71 -8.21 8.04
C LYS A 258 26.98 -7.74 9.46
N LEU A 259 26.51 -8.52 10.40
CA LEU A 259 26.72 -8.30 11.82
C LEU A 259 27.16 -9.65 12.39
N ASN A 260 28.38 -9.72 12.88
CA ASN A 260 28.99 -10.91 13.45
C ASN A 260 29.55 -10.58 14.83
N ASP A 261 29.53 -11.54 15.73
CA ASP A 261 30.15 -11.45 17.03
C ASP A 261 31.39 -12.37 17.06
N GLU A 262 32.47 -11.88 17.68
CA GLU A 262 33.71 -12.60 17.87
C GLU A 262 34.07 -12.64 19.34
N LEU A 263 34.05 -13.86 19.92
CA LEU A 263 34.37 -14.07 21.33
C LEU A 263 35.85 -13.85 21.60
N ARG A 264 36.13 -12.99 22.56
CA ARG A 264 37.51 -12.67 23.02
C ARG A 264 37.89 -13.58 24.22
N ASN A 265 39.18 -13.62 24.50
CA ASN A 265 39.75 -14.38 25.62
C ASN A 265 39.28 -13.90 27.01
N ASP A 266 38.79 -12.66 27.11
CA ASP A 266 38.26 -12.07 28.34
C ASP A 266 36.75 -12.34 28.57
N GLY A 267 36.13 -13.14 27.72
CA GLY A 267 34.70 -13.49 27.79
C GLY A 267 33.76 -12.44 27.20
N LEU A 268 34.28 -11.34 26.68
CA LEU A 268 33.50 -10.34 25.93
C LEU A 268 33.48 -10.71 24.45
N SER A 269 32.46 -10.26 23.71
CA SER A 269 32.38 -10.44 22.26
C SER A 269 32.46 -9.09 21.55
N ASP A 270 33.42 -8.95 20.66
CA ASP A 270 33.47 -7.80 19.75
C ASP A 270 32.44 -7.98 18.63
N ILE A 271 31.73 -6.90 18.31
CA ILE A 271 30.72 -6.91 17.25
C ILE A 271 31.30 -6.29 15.99
N HIS A 272 31.40 -7.09 14.94
CA HIS A 272 31.84 -6.67 13.62
C HIS A 272 30.63 -6.27 12.78
N LEU A 273 30.57 -4.98 12.42
CA LEU A 273 29.55 -4.43 11.54
C LEU A 273 30.19 -4.11 10.17
N ASP A 274 29.95 -4.99 9.19
CA ASP A 274 30.45 -4.82 7.83
C ASP A 274 29.29 -4.42 6.92
N VAL A 275 29.40 -3.25 6.28
CA VAL A 275 28.36 -2.75 5.38
C VAL A 275 28.87 -2.51 3.99
N VAL A 276 28.06 -2.85 2.98
CA VAL A 276 28.30 -2.53 1.58
C VAL A 276 27.29 -1.51 1.12
N GLU A 277 27.77 -0.34 0.74
CA GLU A 277 26.94 0.80 0.36
C GLU A 277 26.38 0.65 -1.06
N ARG A 278 25.18 1.16 -1.26
CA ARG A 278 24.63 1.42 -2.59
C ARG A 278 25.22 2.71 -3.14
N VAL A 279 25.13 2.88 -4.46
CA VAL A 279 25.40 4.18 -5.09
C VAL A 279 24.44 5.21 -4.49
N PRO A 280 24.97 6.25 -3.83
CA PRO A 280 24.11 7.19 -3.08
C PRO A 280 23.39 8.20 -3.97
N GLY A 281 23.94 8.50 -5.15
CA GLY A 281 23.37 9.42 -6.13
C GLY A 281 22.35 8.74 -7.03
N GLU A 282 21.22 9.39 -7.25
CA GLU A 282 20.22 8.95 -8.22
C GLU A 282 19.69 10.11 -9.03
N ALA A 283 19.40 9.84 -10.31
CA ALA A 283 18.71 10.77 -11.19
C ALA A 283 17.58 10.02 -11.89
N ARG A 284 16.41 10.65 -11.97
CA ARG A 284 15.21 10.11 -12.63
C ARG A 284 14.59 11.18 -13.48
N TYR A 285 13.99 10.80 -14.57
CA TYR A 285 13.20 11.67 -15.41
C TYR A 285 12.02 10.88 -15.98
N GLY A 286 10.96 11.58 -16.32
CA GLY A 286 9.78 10.94 -16.88
C GLY A 286 8.74 11.94 -17.34
N PHE A 287 7.70 11.40 -17.97
CA PHE A 287 6.52 12.14 -18.35
C PHE A 287 5.35 11.66 -17.51
N PHE A 288 4.38 12.54 -17.29
CA PHE A 288 3.17 12.23 -16.55
C PHE A 288 1.96 12.96 -17.14
N PHE A 289 0.80 12.50 -16.76
CA PHE A 289 -0.46 13.19 -17.02
C PHE A 289 -1.26 13.24 -15.72
N GLU A 290 -1.73 14.41 -15.37
CA GLU A 290 -2.68 14.63 -14.28
C GLU A 290 -3.91 15.37 -14.79
N GLU A 291 -5.11 14.94 -14.36
CA GLU A 291 -6.37 15.55 -14.80
C GLU A 291 -6.41 17.09 -14.60
N MET A 292 -5.82 17.55 -13.49
CA MET A 292 -5.82 18.96 -13.11
C MET A 292 -4.75 19.78 -13.85
N TYR A 293 -3.58 19.19 -14.11
CA TYR A 293 -2.42 19.94 -14.62
C TYR A 293 -2.07 19.62 -16.08
N GLY A 294 -2.71 18.57 -16.65
CA GLY A 294 -2.44 18.13 -18.02
C GLY A 294 -1.16 17.32 -18.15
N PHE A 295 -0.61 17.28 -19.35
CA PHE A 295 0.66 16.61 -19.63
C PHE A 295 1.83 17.37 -19.06
N GLY A 296 2.80 16.64 -18.52
CA GLY A 296 3.99 17.22 -17.94
C GLY A 296 5.21 16.32 -18.00
N ALA A 297 6.36 16.91 -17.63
CA ALA A 297 7.62 16.24 -17.45
C ALA A 297 8.14 16.47 -16.03
N LEU A 298 8.83 15.47 -15.49
CA LEU A 298 9.46 15.47 -14.18
C LEU A 298 10.93 15.11 -14.32
N ALA A 299 11.79 15.89 -13.67
CA ALA A 299 13.19 15.55 -13.44
C ALA A 299 13.47 15.56 -11.94
N TYR A 300 14.22 14.58 -11.48
CA TYR A 300 14.61 14.41 -10.07
C TYR A 300 16.08 14.06 -9.99
N ALA A 301 16.78 14.68 -9.03
CA ALA A 301 18.14 14.33 -8.66
C ALA A 301 18.23 14.28 -7.13
N GLY A 302 18.94 13.26 -6.60
CA GLY A 302 19.09 13.09 -5.15
C GLY A 302 20.37 12.41 -4.76
N HIS A 303 20.77 12.64 -3.52
CA HIS A 303 21.91 11.98 -2.88
C HIS A 303 21.52 11.51 -1.49
N LYS A 304 21.57 10.18 -1.23
CA LYS A 304 21.02 9.54 -0.03
C LYS A 304 21.96 9.46 1.16
N ASN A 305 23.23 9.80 1.00
CA ASN A 305 24.22 9.73 2.09
C ASN A 305 25.10 10.99 2.08
N PHE A 306 24.47 12.15 2.16
CA PHE A 306 25.18 13.41 2.25
C PHE A 306 25.89 13.49 3.61
N PHE A 307 27.13 13.97 3.64
CA PHE A 307 28.00 14.00 4.82
C PHE A 307 28.33 12.63 5.45
N GLY A 308 28.00 11.50 4.82
CA GLY A 308 28.26 10.17 5.37
C GLY A 308 27.42 9.81 6.61
N LYS A 309 26.32 10.53 6.88
CA LYS A 309 25.46 10.35 8.07
C LYS A 309 24.00 10.08 7.71
N PHE A 310 23.77 9.49 6.53
CA PHE A 310 22.45 9.12 6.02
C PHE A 310 21.50 10.29 5.72
N HIS A 311 22.00 11.53 5.71
CA HIS A 311 21.20 12.66 5.28
C HIS A 311 20.94 12.57 3.79
N GLU A 312 19.69 12.71 3.40
CA GLU A 312 19.28 12.74 2.00
C GLU A 312 19.00 14.19 1.57
N PHE A 313 19.57 14.60 0.45
CA PHE A 313 19.20 15.83 -0.22
C PHE A 313 18.72 15.54 -1.63
N SER A 314 17.66 16.20 -2.02
CA SER A 314 17.06 16.01 -3.34
C SER A 314 16.54 17.29 -3.92
N THR A 315 16.46 17.34 -5.25
CA THR A 315 15.75 18.37 -5.98
C THR A 315 14.87 17.72 -7.05
N SER A 316 13.70 18.26 -7.27
CA SER A 316 12.85 17.90 -8.38
C SER A 316 12.28 19.12 -9.07
N VAL A 317 12.11 19.00 -10.38
CA VAL A 317 11.48 20.01 -11.23
C VAL A 317 10.34 19.32 -11.97
N GLN A 318 9.16 19.87 -11.83
CA GLN A 318 7.96 19.42 -12.51
C GLN A 318 7.43 20.55 -13.39
N ILE A 319 7.20 20.28 -14.66
CA ILE A 319 6.65 21.24 -15.61
C ILE A 319 5.48 20.56 -16.32
N ALA A 320 4.28 21.09 -16.12
CA ALA A 320 3.05 20.65 -16.76
C ALA A 320 2.35 21.82 -17.45
N GLN A 321 1.27 21.56 -18.17
CA GLN A 321 0.51 22.59 -18.92
C GLN A 321 0.01 23.72 -17.99
N HIS A 322 -0.41 23.36 -16.78
CA HIS A 322 -1.01 24.28 -15.81
C HIS A 322 -0.27 24.31 -14.46
N LYS A 323 0.94 23.73 -14.38
CA LYS A 323 1.74 23.72 -13.16
C LYS A 323 3.23 23.75 -13.46
N GLN A 324 3.95 24.55 -12.69
CA GLN A 324 5.41 24.54 -12.63
C GLN A 324 5.83 24.46 -11.17
N GLU A 325 6.65 23.49 -10.81
CA GLU A 325 7.07 23.28 -9.43
C GLU A 325 8.56 22.93 -9.36
N ILE A 326 9.24 23.55 -8.40
CA ILE A 326 10.60 23.18 -8.00
C ILE A 326 10.52 22.80 -6.53
N THR A 327 10.98 21.59 -6.19
CA THR A 327 11.02 21.11 -4.81
C THR A 327 12.45 20.80 -4.39
N LEU A 328 12.85 21.32 -3.24
CA LEU A 328 14.06 20.96 -2.51
C LEU A 328 13.68 20.06 -1.35
N GLY A 329 14.29 18.90 -1.27
CA GLY A 329 13.98 17.92 -0.23
C GLY A 329 15.18 17.61 0.65
N TYR A 330 14.92 17.49 1.93
CA TYR A 330 15.84 16.95 2.92
C TYR A 330 15.17 15.78 3.64
N ALA A 331 15.90 14.68 3.87
CA ALA A 331 15.39 13.60 4.71
C ALA A 331 16.48 13.04 5.61
N ASN A 332 16.07 12.66 6.82
CA ASN A 332 16.86 11.89 7.77
C ASN A 332 16.13 10.58 8.07
N PRO A 333 16.57 9.43 7.53
CA PRO A 333 15.89 8.15 7.73
C PRO A 333 16.10 7.56 9.12
N LEU A 334 17.01 8.10 9.92
CA LEU A 334 17.36 7.68 11.29
C LEU A 334 17.41 8.86 12.25
N LEU A 335 16.33 9.64 12.35
CA LEU A 335 16.31 10.92 13.08
C LEU A 335 16.84 10.83 14.51
N PHE A 336 16.48 9.76 15.24
CA PHE A 336 16.93 9.50 16.62
C PHE A 336 17.86 8.28 16.70
N GLY A 337 18.50 7.90 15.60
CA GLY A 337 19.31 6.70 15.50
C GLY A 337 18.48 5.44 15.75
N THR A 338 19.03 4.51 16.54
CA THR A 338 18.41 3.22 16.86
C THR A 338 17.85 3.14 18.28
N SER A 339 17.67 4.29 18.97
CA SER A 339 17.41 4.35 20.42
C SER A 339 16.10 3.75 20.86
N PHE A 340 15.08 3.72 19.98
CA PHE A 340 13.76 3.24 20.35
C PHE A 340 13.61 1.77 20.00
N THR A 341 13.81 0.90 21.00
CA THR A 341 13.72 -0.55 20.83
C THR A 341 12.29 -1.05 20.63
N PHE A 342 11.30 -0.32 21.16
CA PHE A 342 9.88 -0.64 21.03
C PHE A 342 9.29 -0.27 19.65
N ILE A 343 9.99 0.53 18.84
CA ILE A 343 9.59 0.87 17.48
C ILE A 343 10.37 -0.01 16.50
N PRO A 344 9.73 -0.93 15.75
CA PRO A 344 10.40 -1.87 14.86
C PRO A 344 11.09 -1.19 13.68
N THR A 345 10.60 -0.01 13.24
CA THR A 345 11.18 0.74 12.13
C THR A 345 11.93 1.97 12.62
N ALA A 346 12.83 2.48 11.78
CA ALA A 346 13.48 3.75 12.03
C ALA A 346 12.48 4.91 11.95
N ILE A 347 12.70 5.95 12.77
CA ILE A 347 11.94 7.20 12.67
C ILE A 347 12.54 8.03 11.54
N ARG A 348 11.77 8.25 10.49
CA ARG A 348 12.16 9.05 9.33
C ARG A 348 11.54 10.44 9.43
N PHE A 349 12.37 11.45 9.25
CA PHE A 349 11.94 12.82 9.05
C PHE A 349 12.20 13.23 7.59
N VAL A 350 11.25 13.91 6.98
CA VAL A 350 11.37 14.45 5.62
C VAL A 350 10.85 15.87 5.63
N ASP A 351 11.64 16.79 5.11
CA ASP A 351 11.26 18.17 4.91
C ASP A 351 11.35 18.54 3.43
N ARG A 352 10.37 19.25 2.92
CA ARG A 352 10.29 19.68 1.51
C ARG A 352 9.92 21.14 1.43
N LEU A 353 10.76 21.90 0.73
CA LEU A 353 10.48 23.27 0.34
C LEU A 353 10.15 23.30 -1.15
N SER A 354 8.92 23.68 -1.47
CA SER A 354 8.43 23.75 -2.86
C SER A 354 8.09 25.17 -3.25
N PHE A 355 8.46 25.53 -4.47
CA PHE A 355 8.04 26.76 -5.15
C PHE A 355 7.11 26.32 -6.29
N ASN A 356 5.86 26.73 -6.21
CA ASN A 356 4.81 26.30 -7.10
C ASN A 356 4.16 27.50 -7.79
N HIS A 357 3.97 27.40 -9.10
CA HIS A 357 3.14 28.30 -9.90
C HIS A 357 2.11 27.44 -10.61
N GLU A 358 0.84 27.72 -10.39
CA GLU A 358 -0.25 26.96 -11.00
C GLU A 358 -1.36 27.88 -11.51
N LYS A 359 -2.04 27.37 -12.58
CA LYS A 359 -3.25 27.95 -13.15
C LYS A 359 -4.35 26.91 -13.07
N ILE A 360 -5.34 27.16 -12.26
CA ILE A 360 -6.43 26.20 -12.02
C ILE A 360 -7.78 26.85 -12.31
N ASN A 361 -8.74 26.04 -12.70
CA ASN A 361 -10.11 26.47 -12.81
C ASN A 361 -10.83 26.11 -11.50
N PRO A 362 -11.29 27.07 -10.71
CA PRO A 362 -12.02 26.79 -9.49
C PRO A 362 -13.25 25.92 -9.77
N PRO A 363 -13.60 24.97 -8.89
CA PRO A 363 -14.76 24.09 -9.10
C PRO A 363 -16.06 24.86 -9.32
N ALA A 364 -16.29 25.94 -8.58
CA ALA A 364 -17.48 26.77 -8.67
C ALA A 364 -17.49 27.68 -9.92
N TYR A 365 -16.34 27.96 -10.51
CA TYR A 365 -16.19 28.83 -11.67
C TYR A 365 -15.31 28.18 -12.73
N PRO A 366 -15.80 27.13 -13.43
CA PRO A 366 -14.98 26.32 -14.32
C PRO A 366 -14.44 27.09 -15.56
N ASP A 367 -15.05 28.22 -15.90
CA ASP A 367 -14.65 29.07 -17.02
C ASP A 367 -13.69 30.21 -16.60
N SER A 368 -13.41 30.36 -15.31
CA SER A 368 -12.41 31.29 -14.79
C SER A 368 -11.08 30.59 -14.55
N VAL A 369 -9.99 31.34 -14.68
CA VAL A 369 -8.64 30.86 -14.38
C VAL A 369 -8.14 31.56 -13.14
N GLU A 370 -7.79 30.79 -12.12
CA GLU A 370 -7.14 31.27 -10.92
C GLU A 370 -5.64 31.03 -11.04
N GLU A 371 -4.86 32.10 -11.03
CA GLU A 371 -3.40 32.01 -11.04
C GLU A 371 -2.87 32.16 -9.62
N ARG A 372 -2.01 31.24 -9.20
CA ARG A 372 -1.44 31.27 -7.84
C ARG A 372 0.05 30.90 -7.83
N TYR A 373 0.75 31.59 -6.96
CA TYR A 373 2.14 31.33 -6.62
C TYR A 373 2.21 30.89 -5.17
N GLU A 374 2.85 29.79 -4.90
CA GLU A 374 2.93 29.21 -3.56
C GLU A 374 4.38 28.92 -3.17
N ILE A 375 4.71 29.20 -1.92
CA ILE A 375 5.89 28.67 -1.26
C ILE A 375 5.38 27.74 -0.17
N ILE A 376 5.72 26.45 -0.28
CA ILE A 376 5.23 25.40 0.60
C ILE A 376 6.41 24.80 1.32
N ASN A 377 6.40 24.81 2.65
CA ASN A 377 7.30 23.98 3.44
C ASN A 377 6.49 22.90 4.18
N ARG A 378 6.86 21.65 3.94
CA ARG A 378 6.16 20.49 4.52
C ARG A 378 7.15 19.55 5.18
N GLY A 379 7.01 19.40 6.50
CA GLY A 379 7.74 18.43 7.33
C GLY A 379 6.88 17.22 7.66
N ASP A 380 7.38 16.01 7.36
CA ASP A 380 6.73 14.74 7.67
C ASP A 380 7.60 13.93 8.63
N LEU A 381 7.02 13.44 9.72
CA LEU A 381 7.61 12.46 10.63
C LEU A 381 6.88 11.13 10.50
N THR A 382 7.59 10.05 10.15
CA THR A 382 6.98 8.75 9.90
C THR A 382 7.72 7.63 10.61
N PHE A 383 6.98 6.66 11.16
CA PHE A 383 7.52 5.42 11.71
C PHE A 383 6.45 4.32 11.77
N GLY A 384 6.87 3.05 11.81
CA GLY A 384 5.98 1.93 12.05
C GLY A 384 5.87 1.66 13.56
N ILE A 385 4.66 1.68 14.10
CA ILE A 385 4.38 1.24 15.46
C ILE A 385 4.48 -0.29 15.54
N THR A 386 3.96 -0.94 14.49
CA THR A 386 4.14 -2.37 14.20
C THR A 386 4.41 -2.54 12.71
N ASN A 387 4.58 -3.78 12.24
CA ASN A 387 4.72 -4.04 10.79
C ASN A 387 3.49 -3.58 10.00
N ASN A 388 2.32 -3.64 10.61
CA ASN A 388 1.03 -3.34 9.99
C ASN A 388 0.48 -1.95 10.34
N ILE A 389 1.06 -1.27 11.34
CA ILE A 389 0.56 0.03 11.82
C ILE A 389 1.65 1.08 11.63
N LYS A 390 1.36 2.10 10.83
CA LYS A 390 2.25 3.22 10.55
C LYS A 390 1.67 4.52 11.08
N PHE A 391 2.52 5.33 11.69
CA PHE A 391 2.24 6.69 12.11
C PHE A 391 2.84 7.68 11.12
N ARG A 392 2.13 8.78 10.87
CA ARG A 392 2.63 9.96 10.17
C ARG A 392 2.13 11.23 10.87
N GLY A 393 3.06 12.10 11.27
CA GLY A 393 2.78 13.48 11.68
C GLY A 393 3.28 14.43 10.61
N THR A 394 2.48 15.40 10.23
CA THR A 394 2.79 16.38 9.18
C THR A 394 2.61 17.80 9.71
N ILE A 395 3.55 18.69 9.39
CA ILE A 395 3.40 20.13 9.52
C ILE A 395 3.57 20.72 8.12
N ASP A 396 2.61 21.53 7.69
CA ASP A 396 2.57 22.18 6.38
C ASP A 396 2.39 23.68 6.59
N THR A 397 3.34 24.46 6.08
CA THR A 397 3.27 25.92 6.08
C THR A 397 3.26 26.40 4.64
N ARG A 398 2.34 27.30 4.30
CA ARG A 398 2.19 27.83 2.95
C ARG A 398 2.07 29.33 2.94
N TYR A 399 2.84 29.95 2.07
CA TYR A 399 2.57 31.29 1.61
C TYR A 399 1.92 31.18 0.23
N VAL A 400 0.74 31.75 0.08
CA VAL A 400 -0.06 31.74 -1.16
C VAL A 400 -0.27 33.16 -1.62
N ASN A 401 0.08 33.49 -2.86
CA ASN A 401 -0.29 34.72 -3.55
C ASN A 401 -1.24 34.36 -4.70
N LYS A 402 -2.51 34.73 -4.54
CA LYS A 402 -3.60 34.38 -5.44
C LYS A 402 -4.26 35.67 -5.89
N ASN A 403 -4.15 36.03 -7.18
CA ASN A 403 -4.79 37.23 -7.75
C ASN A 403 -4.60 38.47 -6.87
N GLU A 404 -3.37 38.72 -6.36
CA GLU A 404 -2.99 39.80 -5.44
C GLU A 404 -3.36 39.59 -3.95
N ASP A 405 -4.17 38.60 -3.60
CA ASP A 405 -4.43 38.22 -2.21
C ASP A 405 -3.30 37.39 -1.65
N LYS A 406 -2.78 37.79 -0.51
CA LYS A 406 -1.67 37.10 0.17
C LYS A 406 -2.18 36.39 1.39
N LEU A 407 -1.96 35.08 1.46
CA LEU A 407 -2.36 34.21 2.56
C LEU A 407 -1.13 33.49 3.12
N PHE A 408 -1.00 33.45 4.43
CA PHE A 408 -0.09 32.54 5.11
C PHE A 408 -0.92 31.50 5.84
N LYS A 409 -0.65 30.21 5.58
CA LYS A 409 -1.37 29.07 6.14
C LYS A 409 -0.42 28.21 6.98
N LEU A 410 -0.92 27.72 8.11
CA LEU A 410 -0.25 26.73 8.95
C LEU A 410 -1.21 25.57 9.19
N LYS A 411 -0.77 24.34 8.94
CA LYS A 411 -1.56 23.12 9.08
C LYS A 411 -0.77 22.03 9.75
N GLY A 412 -1.38 21.34 10.71
CA GLY A 412 -0.84 20.16 11.36
C GLY A 412 -1.76 18.96 11.15
N GLU A 413 -1.21 17.79 10.85
CA GLU A 413 -1.95 16.55 10.62
C GLU A 413 -1.31 15.37 11.36
N ILE A 414 -2.14 14.49 11.88
CA ILE A 414 -1.74 13.18 12.39
C ILE A 414 -2.55 12.12 11.66
N ALA A 415 -1.86 11.16 11.08
CA ALA A 415 -2.45 10.04 10.38
C ALA A 415 -1.92 8.71 10.92
N LEU A 416 -2.81 7.74 11.03
CA LEU A 416 -2.47 6.34 11.27
C LEU A 416 -2.86 5.54 10.03
N THR A 417 -2.08 4.51 9.71
CA THR A 417 -2.44 3.55 8.66
C THR A 417 -2.35 2.16 9.25
N PHE A 418 -3.47 1.45 9.24
CA PHE A 418 -3.61 0.04 9.58
C PHE A 418 -3.67 -0.73 8.27
N ASP A 419 -2.63 -1.49 7.94
CA ASP A 419 -2.53 -2.22 6.68
C ASP A 419 -2.38 -3.72 6.92
N TYR A 420 -3.44 -4.45 6.66
CA TYR A 420 -3.54 -5.91 6.75
C TYR A 420 -3.87 -6.51 5.38
N THR A 421 -3.38 -5.88 4.30
CA THR A 421 -3.51 -6.38 2.93
C THR A 421 -2.38 -7.35 2.58
N ASP A 422 -2.63 -8.24 1.63
CA ASP A 422 -1.66 -9.21 1.10
C ASP A 422 -0.57 -8.54 0.24
N ASP A 423 -0.91 -7.50 -0.50
CA ASP A 423 0.01 -6.72 -1.34
C ASP A 423 -0.26 -5.22 -1.18
N TYR A 424 0.81 -4.42 -1.09
CA TYR A 424 0.68 -2.99 -0.92
C TYR A 424 0.19 -2.28 -2.19
N PHE A 425 0.64 -2.71 -3.36
CA PHE A 425 0.37 -2.06 -4.65
C PHE A 425 -0.84 -2.61 -5.39
N ASN A 426 -1.14 -3.90 -5.22
CA ASN A 426 -2.28 -4.55 -5.87
C ASN A 426 -2.96 -5.55 -4.93
N PRO A 427 -3.59 -5.06 -3.87
CA PRO A 427 -4.22 -5.93 -2.88
C PRO A 427 -5.36 -6.74 -3.48
N THR A 428 -5.37 -8.03 -3.17
CA THR A 428 -6.42 -8.97 -3.56
C THR A 428 -7.24 -9.46 -2.37
N LYS A 429 -6.67 -9.30 -1.14
CA LYS A 429 -7.29 -9.71 0.11
C LYS A 429 -6.84 -8.81 1.26
N GLY A 430 -7.73 -8.59 2.21
CA GLY A 430 -7.42 -7.89 3.45
C GLY A 430 -8.10 -6.53 3.57
N ILE A 431 -7.69 -5.77 4.58
CA ILE A 431 -8.26 -4.47 4.89
C ILE A 431 -7.15 -3.44 5.16
N ARG A 432 -7.37 -2.22 4.66
CA ARG A 432 -6.54 -1.06 4.97
C ARG A 432 -7.42 0.07 5.48
N VAL A 433 -7.08 0.66 6.65
CA VAL A 433 -7.81 1.77 7.25
C VAL A 433 -6.85 2.90 7.54
N SER A 434 -7.20 4.13 7.14
CA SER A 434 -6.34 5.31 7.27
C SER A 434 -7.13 6.48 7.86
N PRO A 435 -7.26 6.59 9.19
CA PRO A 435 -7.80 7.78 9.83
C PRO A 435 -6.74 8.90 9.87
N THR A 436 -7.20 10.13 9.65
CA THR A 436 -6.42 11.36 9.73
C THR A 436 -7.20 12.41 10.51
N VAL A 437 -6.53 13.12 11.38
CA VAL A 437 -7.07 14.33 12.04
C VAL A 437 -6.12 15.47 11.81
N GLY A 438 -6.66 16.65 11.61
CA GLY A 438 -5.87 17.84 11.34
C GLY A 438 -6.46 19.09 11.96
N LEU A 439 -5.59 20.06 12.09
CA LEU A 439 -5.92 21.41 12.48
C LEU A 439 -5.19 22.38 11.56
N GLY A 440 -5.79 23.51 11.31
CA GLY A 440 -5.18 24.54 10.47
C GLY A 440 -5.63 25.94 10.85
N THR A 441 -4.82 26.91 10.49
CA THR A 441 -5.14 28.32 10.62
C THR A 441 -4.54 29.09 9.46
N ASN A 442 -5.06 30.25 9.20
CA ASN A 442 -4.54 31.16 8.18
C ASN A 442 -4.43 32.59 8.73
N PHE A 443 -3.51 33.32 8.17
CA PHE A 443 -3.28 34.74 8.44
C PHE A 443 -3.34 35.47 7.09
N SER A 444 -4.29 36.40 6.95
CA SER A 444 -4.43 37.23 5.75
C SER A 444 -3.92 38.62 6.07
N GLY A 445 -3.23 39.25 5.13
CA GLY A 445 -2.79 40.66 5.30
C GLY A 445 -3.88 41.71 5.02
N LYS A 446 -5.10 41.31 4.66
CA LYS A 446 -6.27 42.18 4.47
C LYS A 446 -7.30 41.89 5.56
N ASN A 447 -7.91 42.98 6.06
CA ASN A 447 -8.82 43.08 7.21
C ASN A 447 -10.10 42.23 7.14
N ASP A 448 -10.05 40.95 6.77
CA ASP A 448 -11.22 40.16 6.61
C ASP A 448 -11.36 39.11 7.74
N TYR A 449 -12.59 38.77 8.04
CA TYR A 449 -13.12 37.90 9.11
C TYR A 449 -12.46 36.53 9.28
N GLU A 450 -11.38 36.23 8.56
CA GLU A 450 -10.75 34.92 8.48
C GLU A 450 -9.34 34.86 9.12
N ASP A 451 -8.77 36.00 9.57
CA ASP A 451 -7.45 36.06 10.17
C ASP A 451 -7.38 35.36 11.53
N GLY A 452 -6.46 34.44 11.67
CA GLY A 452 -6.24 33.70 12.91
C GLY A 452 -7.32 32.67 13.25
N HIS A 453 -8.25 32.38 12.36
CA HIS A 453 -9.30 31.39 12.58
C HIS A 453 -8.73 30.00 12.59
N LEU A 454 -8.88 29.31 13.74
CA LEU A 454 -8.49 27.93 13.89
C LEU A 454 -9.62 27.01 13.44
N TYR A 455 -9.36 26.13 12.49
CA TYR A 455 -10.28 25.08 12.07
C TYR A 455 -9.69 23.70 12.32
N THR A 456 -10.59 22.73 12.53
CA THR A 456 -10.24 21.34 12.75
C THR A 456 -11.07 20.45 11.82
N TYR A 457 -10.47 19.33 11.42
CA TYR A 457 -11.12 18.36 10.54
C TYR A 457 -10.66 16.94 10.84
N GLY A 458 -11.46 15.99 10.41
CA GLY A 458 -11.14 14.58 10.45
C GLY A 458 -11.53 13.90 9.15
N GLU A 459 -10.76 12.91 8.75
CA GLU A 459 -10.99 12.09 7.58
C GLU A 459 -10.65 10.64 7.90
N ALA A 460 -11.40 9.70 7.37
CA ALA A 460 -11.07 8.28 7.45
C ALA A 460 -11.41 7.58 6.15
N THR A 461 -10.51 6.74 5.68
CA THR A 461 -10.74 5.86 4.52
C THR A 461 -10.52 4.43 4.95
N ALA A 462 -11.45 3.55 4.59
CA ALA A 462 -11.35 2.10 4.78
C ALA A 462 -11.49 1.40 3.44
N ASN A 463 -10.51 0.56 3.09
CA ASN A 463 -10.48 -0.23 1.87
C ASN A 463 -10.53 -1.71 2.25
N LEU A 464 -11.47 -2.44 1.68
CA LEU A 464 -11.65 -3.87 1.86
C LEU A 464 -11.43 -4.57 0.53
N TYR A 465 -10.62 -5.62 0.53
CA TYR A 465 -10.31 -6.43 -0.64
C TYR A 465 -10.65 -7.88 -0.34
N PHE A 466 -11.28 -8.56 -1.30
CA PHE A 466 -11.69 -9.96 -1.13
C PHE A 466 -11.71 -10.71 -2.46
N PRO A 467 -11.27 -11.97 -2.46
CA PRO A 467 -11.39 -12.83 -3.62
C PRO A 467 -12.87 -13.20 -3.83
N ILE A 468 -13.35 -13.14 -5.07
CA ILE A 468 -14.70 -13.55 -5.44
C ILE A 468 -14.65 -14.95 -6.04
N TYR A 469 -13.89 -15.12 -7.10
CA TYR A 469 -13.73 -16.39 -7.79
C TYR A 469 -12.50 -16.35 -8.69
N TRP A 470 -11.63 -17.34 -8.60
CA TRP A 470 -10.42 -17.51 -9.41
C TRP A 470 -9.56 -16.24 -9.47
N THR A 471 -9.52 -15.52 -10.61
CA THR A 471 -8.77 -14.26 -10.79
C THR A 471 -9.67 -13.02 -10.70
N LEU A 472 -10.89 -13.18 -10.17
CA LEU A 472 -11.87 -12.14 -9.96
C LEU A 472 -11.83 -11.68 -8.50
N TYR A 473 -11.59 -10.41 -8.27
CA TYR A 473 -11.44 -9.81 -6.94
C TYR A 473 -12.41 -8.65 -6.77
N GLY A 474 -12.96 -8.52 -5.57
CA GLY A 474 -13.73 -7.37 -5.16
C GLY A 474 -12.87 -6.37 -4.38
N ALA A 475 -13.10 -5.09 -4.60
CA ALA A 475 -12.53 -4.01 -3.81
C ALA A 475 -13.64 -3.01 -3.46
N LEU A 476 -13.76 -2.68 -2.17
CA LEU A 476 -14.73 -1.72 -1.66
C LEU A 476 -13.98 -0.66 -0.84
N SER A 477 -14.17 0.60 -1.18
CA SER A 477 -13.62 1.74 -0.44
C SER A 477 -14.75 2.60 0.11
N GLY A 478 -14.69 2.88 1.41
CA GLY A 478 -15.53 3.85 2.08
C GLY A 478 -14.68 4.99 2.63
N SER A 479 -15.06 6.24 2.35
CA SER A 479 -14.39 7.41 2.90
C SER A 479 -15.41 8.36 3.51
N ILE A 480 -15.03 8.96 4.62
CA ILE A 480 -15.77 10.01 5.31
C ILE A 480 -14.79 11.11 5.74
N GLY A 481 -15.18 12.35 5.57
CA GLY A 481 -14.42 13.48 6.10
C GLY A 481 -15.33 14.63 6.46
N SER A 482 -14.98 15.36 7.52
CA SER A 482 -15.75 16.50 7.98
C SER A 482 -14.84 17.59 8.53
N PHE A 483 -15.14 18.84 8.20
CA PHE A 483 -14.70 19.98 8.98
C PHE A 483 -15.62 20.14 10.19
N PHE A 484 -15.03 20.29 11.36
CA PHE A 484 -15.80 20.44 12.62
C PHE A 484 -16.18 21.90 12.91
N ASN A 485 -15.47 22.83 12.26
CA ASN A 485 -15.77 24.26 12.27
C ASN A 485 -15.41 24.89 10.91
N ARG A 486 -15.78 26.14 10.71
CA ARG A 486 -15.61 26.86 9.44
C ARG A 486 -14.14 26.90 9.03
N ALA A 487 -13.84 26.43 7.82
CA ALA A 487 -12.55 26.55 7.16
C ALA A 487 -12.55 27.73 6.17
N ILE A 488 -11.40 28.08 5.67
CA ILE A 488 -11.31 28.96 4.48
C ILE A 488 -11.68 28.16 3.23
N GLU A 489 -12.15 28.84 2.20
CA GLU A 489 -12.65 28.23 0.97
C GLU A 489 -11.62 27.29 0.32
N ASP A 490 -10.36 27.70 0.22
CA ASP A 490 -9.29 26.89 -0.35
C ASP A 490 -9.07 25.56 0.38
N ASP A 491 -9.21 25.55 1.71
CA ASP A 491 -9.03 24.36 2.53
C ASP A 491 -10.30 23.50 2.54
N ALA A 492 -11.48 24.13 2.54
CA ALA A 492 -12.77 23.45 2.39
C ALA A 492 -12.86 22.67 1.08
N ARG A 493 -12.31 23.19 -0.01
CA ARG A 493 -12.25 22.56 -1.33
C ARG A 493 -11.54 21.20 -1.35
N VAL A 494 -10.73 20.88 -0.32
CA VAL A 494 -10.06 19.58 -0.21
C VAL A 494 -11.08 18.45 -0.04
N PHE A 495 -12.25 18.73 0.58
CA PHE A 495 -13.31 17.75 0.80
C PHE A 495 -14.35 17.70 -0.32
N TYR A 496 -14.22 18.52 -1.35
CA TYR A 496 -15.04 18.41 -2.55
C TYR A 496 -14.68 17.13 -3.31
N GLN A 497 -15.67 16.51 -3.89
CA GLN A 497 -15.56 15.22 -4.55
C GLN A 497 -15.57 15.39 -6.09
N GLY A 498 -15.27 14.33 -6.81
CA GLY A 498 -15.13 14.29 -8.26
C GLY A 498 -13.68 14.13 -8.70
N GLY A 499 -13.47 13.58 -9.90
CA GLY A 499 -12.17 13.29 -10.49
C GLY A 499 -11.81 11.81 -10.48
N SER A 500 -10.71 11.48 -11.14
CA SER A 500 -10.27 10.10 -11.41
C SER A 500 -10.04 9.23 -10.16
N ARG A 501 -9.80 9.84 -8.99
CA ARG A 501 -9.57 9.16 -7.71
C ARG A 501 -10.71 9.32 -6.69
N SER A 502 -11.83 9.87 -7.10
CA SER A 502 -12.98 10.11 -6.25
C SER A 502 -14.25 9.56 -6.89
N VAL A 503 -15.02 10.37 -7.60
CA VAL A 503 -16.17 9.94 -8.41
C VAL A 503 -15.79 10.14 -9.88
N ARG A 504 -15.50 9.04 -10.55
CA ARG A 504 -15.03 9.07 -11.95
C ARG A 504 -16.12 9.60 -12.88
N GLY A 505 -15.72 10.28 -13.95
CA GLY A 505 -16.64 10.92 -14.89
C GLY A 505 -17.01 12.36 -14.54
N TYR A 506 -16.77 12.79 -13.30
CA TYR A 506 -16.89 14.16 -12.87
C TYR A 506 -15.54 14.89 -12.96
N ARG A 507 -15.57 16.21 -13.15
CA ARG A 507 -14.34 17.03 -13.07
C ARG A 507 -13.76 16.99 -11.65
N PHE A 508 -12.47 17.20 -11.54
CA PHE A 508 -11.79 17.26 -10.24
C PHE A 508 -12.47 18.29 -9.32
N ARG A 509 -12.86 17.86 -8.12
CA ARG A 509 -13.52 18.67 -7.07
C ARG A 509 -14.82 19.38 -7.52
N SER A 510 -15.55 18.86 -8.49
CA SER A 510 -16.77 19.50 -9.01
C SER A 510 -18.05 19.15 -8.24
N ILE A 511 -17.97 18.27 -7.24
CA ILE A 511 -19.09 17.86 -6.39
C ILE A 511 -18.90 18.53 -5.03
N TYR A 512 -19.71 19.53 -4.74
CA TYR A 512 -19.63 20.35 -3.52
C TYR A 512 -21.02 20.81 -3.10
N ALA A 513 -21.23 21.06 -1.81
CA ALA A 513 -22.45 21.72 -1.32
C ALA A 513 -22.35 23.22 -1.59
N GLY A 514 -23.44 23.83 -2.08
CA GLY A 514 -23.44 25.23 -2.46
C GLY A 514 -24.84 25.77 -2.77
N TYR A 515 -24.95 27.07 -3.02
CA TYR A 515 -26.14 27.71 -3.56
C TYR A 515 -25.75 28.84 -4.53
N THR A 516 -26.63 29.12 -5.46
CA THR A 516 -26.43 30.21 -6.45
C THR A 516 -27.16 31.45 -6.01
N THR A 517 -26.47 32.60 -6.01
CA THR A 517 -27.05 33.95 -5.87
C THR A 517 -26.87 34.72 -7.14
N THR A 518 -27.92 35.35 -7.62
CA THR A 518 -27.82 36.24 -8.76
C THR A 518 -27.49 37.65 -8.24
N THR A 519 -26.34 38.17 -8.62
CA THR A 519 -25.93 39.56 -8.31
C THR A 519 -26.05 40.42 -9.57
N THR A 520 -26.48 41.67 -9.43
CA THR A 520 -26.56 42.60 -10.53
C THR A 520 -25.37 43.55 -10.45
N GLU A 521 -24.52 43.55 -11.46
CA GLU A 521 -23.40 44.49 -11.60
C GLU A 521 -23.71 45.51 -12.68
N LEU A 522 -23.36 46.77 -12.42
CA LEU A 522 -23.41 47.82 -13.41
C LEU A 522 -22.13 47.80 -14.23
N VAL A 523 -22.22 47.38 -15.47
CA VAL A 523 -21.08 47.32 -16.39
C VAL A 523 -21.17 48.47 -17.38
N THR A 524 -20.20 49.38 -17.35
CA THR A 524 -20.12 50.47 -18.31
C THR A 524 -19.36 50.00 -19.56
N LYS A 525 -20.04 49.95 -20.69
CA LYS A 525 -19.47 49.63 -22.01
C LYS A 525 -19.31 50.91 -22.82
N LYS A 526 -18.16 51.08 -23.45
CA LYS A 526 -17.97 52.10 -24.49
C LYS A 526 -18.51 51.58 -25.82
N GLN A 527 -19.44 52.30 -26.43
CA GLN A 527 -19.87 52.06 -27.78
C GLN A 527 -18.89 52.66 -28.79
N ASP A 528 -18.95 52.20 -30.03
CA ASP A 528 -18.03 52.64 -31.12
C ASP A 528 -18.12 54.13 -31.43
N ASP A 529 -19.19 54.80 -30.99
CA ASP A 529 -19.38 56.26 -31.12
C ASP A 529 -18.77 57.05 -29.93
N GLY A 530 -18.13 56.38 -28.97
CA GLY A 530 -17.49 56.99 -27.80
C GLY A 530 -18.43 57.24 -26.62
N THR A 531 -19.72 56.92 -26.71
CA THR A 531 -20.67 57.02 -25.59
C THR A 531 -20.50 55.87 -24.61
N GLU A 532 -20.53 56.17 -23.32
CA GLU A 532 -20.52 55.21 -22.23
C GLU A 532 -21.95 54.83 -21.86
N VAL A 533 -22.33 53.58 -22.08
CA VAL A 533 -23.62 53.05 -21.66
C VAL A 533 -23.41 52.09 -20.50
N THR A 534 -24.10 52.35 -19.39
CA THR A 534 -24.08 51.49 -18.20
C THR A 534 -25.26 50.54 -18.31
N GLU A 535 -24.99 49.26 -18.43
CA GLU A 535 -25.98 48.19 -18.45
C GLU A 535 -25.94 47.42 -17.12
N GLU A 536 -27.12 47.03 -16.62
CA GLU A 536 -27.23 46.07 -15.53
C GLU A 536 -27.01 44.67 -16.08
N VAL A 537 -25.92 44.03 -15.67
CA VAL A 537 -25.62 42.65 -16.03
C VAL A 537 -25.85 41.75 -14.82
N SER A 538 -26.81 40.87 -14.91
CA SER A 538 -27.01 39.81 -13.89
C SER A 538 -25.96 38.75 -14.00
N LYS A 539 -25.25 38.48 -12.91
CA LYS A 539 -24.22 37.46 -12.83
C LYS A 539 -24.55 36.47 -11.71
N ASP A 540 -24.56 35.21 -12.04
CA ASP A 540 -24.72 34.14 -11.04
C ASP A 540 -23.41 33.90 -10.29
N VAL A 541 -23.48 34.05 -8.96
CA VAL A 541 -22.36 33.77 -8.03
C VAL A 541 -22.66 32.51 -7.28
N ILE A 542 -21.78 31.55 -7.36
CA ILE A 542 -21.90 30.26 -6.64
C ILE A 542 -21.18 30.37 -5.29
N ASN A 543 -21.93 30.26 -4.22
CA ASN A 543 -21.42 30.18 -2.85
C ASN A 543 -21.18 28.75 -2.47
N THR A 544 -19.99 28.41 -1.99
CA THR A 544 -19.60 27.04 -1.65
C THR A 544 -19.48 26.87 -0.14
N ALA A 545 -19.81 25.67 0.34
CA ALA A 545 -19.82 25.33 1.77
C ALA A 545 -18.42 25.45 2.38
N LEU A 546 -18.34 26.08 3.56
CA LEU A 546 -17.09 26.25 4.31
C LEU A 546 -16.95 25.29 5.51
N THR A 547 -17.98 24.47 5.79
CA THR A 547 -17.96 23.33 6.72
C THR A 547 -18.37 22.05 6.03
N PRO A 548 -17.72 21.68 4.89
CA PRO A 548 -18.14 20.52 4.14
C PRO A 548 -17.89 19.24 4.93
N MET A 549 -18.84 18.32 4.83
CA MET A 549 -18.72 16.93 5.18
C MET A 549 -19.02 16.08 3.96
N TYR A 550 -18.21 15.08 3.71
CA TYR A 550 -18.43 14.17 2.60
C TYR A 550 -18.52 12.72 3.04
N PHE A 551 -19.27 11.96 2.27
CA PHE A 551 -19.30 10.50 2.26
C PHE A 551 -19.00 10.04 0.85
N ARG A 552 -18.15 9.03 0.70
CA ARG A 552 -17.83 8.44 -0.58
C ARG A 552 -17.78 6.93 -0.46
N VAL A 553 -18.32 6.26 -1.46
CA VAL A 553 -18.23 4.81 -1.65
C VAL A 553 -17.75 4.54 -3.06
N ASN A 554 -16.72 3.73 -3.18
CA ASN A 554 -16.22 3.23 -4.45
C ASN A 554 -16.19 1.70 -4.40
N GLU A 555 -16.76 1.06 -5.40
CA GLU A 555 -16.75 -0.38 -5.59
C GLU A 555 -16.03 -0.71 -6.89
N GLU A 556 -15.19 -1.74 -6.88
CA GLU A 556 -14.58 -2.30 -8.08
C GLU A 556 -14.67 -3.82 -8.06
N ILE A 557 -15.05 -4.38 -9.20
CA ILE A 557 -14.87 -5.79 -9.51
C ILE A 557 -13.74 -5.88 -10.51
N ARG A 558 -12.66 -6.52 -10.12
CA ARG A 558 -11.38 -6.58 -10.84
C ARG A 558 -11.16 -7.99 -11.36
N TRP A 559 -11.08 -8.15 -12.68
CA TRP A 559 -10.74 -9.42 -13.32
C TRP A 559 -9.34 -9.34 -13.93
N THR A 560 -8.42 -10.09 -13.36
CA THR A 560 -7.06 -10.25 -13.91
C THR A 560 -7.06 -11.41 -14.90
N PHE A 561 -6.53 -11.19 -16.10
CA PHE A 561 -6.48 -12.25 -17.10
C PHE A 561 -5.62 -13.43 -16.60
N PRO A 562 -6.12 -14.67 -16.72
CA PRO A 562 -5.42 -15.84 -16.18
C PRO A 562 -4.22 -16.27 -17.05
N TRP A 563 -4.18 -15.87 -18.32
CA TRP A 563 -3.13 -16.26 -19.24
C TRP A 563 -1.82 -15.53 -18.93
N LYS A 564 -0.69 -16.23 -18.93
CA LYS A 564 0.63 -15.70 -18.56
C LYS A 564 0.99 -14.42 -19.32
N SER A 565 0.77 -14.40 -20.65
CA SER A 565 1.04 -13.24 -21.51
C SER A 565 0.18 -12.01 -21.20
N LEU A 566 -0.97 -12.20 -20.57
CA LEU A 566 -1.95 -11.16 -20.27
C LEU A 566 -2.11 -10.89 -18.76
N ARG A 567 -1.37 -11.55 -17.88
CA ARG A 567 -1.45 -11.36 -16.39
C ARG A 567 -1.18 -9.91 -15.94
N ALA A 568 -0.51 -9.12 -16.77
CA ALA A 568 -0.33 -7.70 -16.53
C ALA A 568 -1.60 -6.87 -16.75
N TRP A 569 -2.59 -7.42 -17.46
CA TRP A 569 -3.84 -6.75 -17.80
C TRP A 569 -4.97 -7.13 -16.86
N GLN A 570 -5.81 -6.17 -16.57
CA GLN A 570 -6.98 -6.33 -15.72
C GLN A 570 -8.14 -5.51 -16.29
N ILE A 571 -9.32 -6.09 -16.35
CA ILE A 571 -10.58 -5.37 -16.62
C ILE A 571 -11.23 -5.09 -15.29
N VAL A 572 -11.79 -3.89 -15.16
CA VAL A 572 -12.44 -3.42 -13.93
C VAL A 572 -13.81 -2.88 -14.27
N GLN A 573 -14.83 -3.39 -13.62
CA GLN A 573 -16.14 -2.75 -13.53
C GLN A 573 -16.16 -1.96 -12.24
N PHE A 574 -16.74 -0.75 -12.24
CA PHE A 574 -16.79 0.07 -11.03
C PHE A 574 -18.13 0.80 -10.87
N PHE A 575 -18.40 1.13 -9.61
CA PHE A 575 -19.44 2.04 -9.19
C PHE A 575 -18.86 3.02 -8.18
N ASP A 576 -19.04 4.31 -8.41
CA ASP A 576 -18.63 5.39 -7.52
C ASP A 576 -19.84 6.21 -7.09
N TRP A 577 -19.87 6.60 -5.82
CA TRP A 577 -20.89 7.46 -5.27
C TRP A 577 -20.31 8.38 -4.22
N ALA A 578 -20.73 9.64 -4.21
CA ALA A 578 -20.40 10.58 -3.15
C ALA A 578 -21.57 11.51 -2.83
N ARG A 579 -21.60 11.95 -1.58
CA ARG A 579 -22.49 13.02 -1.08
C ARG A 579 -21.63 14.02 -0.32
N VAL A 580 -21.85 15.31 -0.60
CA VAL A 580 -21.23 16.45 0.11
C VAL A 580 -22.34 17.30 0.69
N VAL A 581 -22.24 17.60 1.98
CA VAL A 581 -23.21 18.40 2.72
C VAL A 581 -22.47 19.51 3.48
N ASP A 582 -23.15 20.59 3.85
CA ASP A 582 -22.65 21.51 4.88
C ASP A 582 -23.20 21.11 6.25
N THR A 583 -22.33 21.05 7.27
CA THR A 583 -22.72 20.60 8.63
C THR A 583 -23.33 21.71 9.48
N LYS A 584 -23.13 22.98 9.15
CA LYS A 584 -23.50 24.14 9.97
C LYS A 584 -24.62 24.96 9.36
N ASP A 585 -24.58 25.15 8.06
CA ASP A 585 -25.51 26.03 7.35
C ASP A 585 -26.38 25.22 6.39
N LYS A 586 -27.67 25.10 6.72
CA LYS A 586 -28.66 24.38 5.93
C LYS A 586 -29.14 25.14 4.69
N SER A 587 -28.69 26.37 4.48
CA SER A 587 -29.00 27.11 3.26
C SER A 587 -28.19 26.57 2.06
N TYR A 588 -27.08 25.84 2.32
CA TYR A 588 -26.34 25.15 1.28
C TYR A 588 -27.07 23.89 0.85
N GLU A 589 -27.26 23.76 -0.45
CA GLU A 589 -27.83 22.52 -1.03
C GLU A 589 -26.81 21.41 -1.05
N ASP A 590 -27.25 20.22 -0.64
CA ASP A 590 -26.43 19.00 -0.68
C ASP A 590 -26.16 18.59 -2.13
N ALA A 591 -24.93 18.17 -2.42
CA ALA A 591 -24.60 17.52 -3.68
C ALA A 591 -24.52 15.99 -3.46
N GLN A 592 -25.23 15.24 -4.30
CA GLN A 592 -25.19 13.77 -4.30
C GLN A 592 -25.06 13.28 -5.73
N GLU A 593 -23.95 12.63 -6.02
CA GLU A 593 -23.59 12.26 -7.39
C GLU A 593 -23.01 10.83 -7.45
N GLY A 594 -23.18 10.18 -8.59
CA GLY A 594 -22.68 8.82 -8.80
C GLY A 594 -22.26 8.58 -10.23
N SER A 595 -21.50 7.52 -10.43
CA SER A 595 -21.08 7.04 -11.74
C SER A 595 -20.91 5.53 -11.76
N ILE A 596 -21.06 4.96 -12.94
CA ILE A 596 -20.77 3.55 -13.23
C ILE A 596 -19.90 3.47 -14.48
N GLY A 597 -19.03 2.48 -14.56
CA GLY A 597 -18.18 2.37 -15.72
C GLY A 597 -17.36 1.11 -15.81
N LEU A 598 -16.53 1.10 -16.85
CA LEU A 598 -15.58 0.04 -17.13
C LEU A 598 -14.19 0.65 -17.27
N GLY A 599 -13.18 -0.09 -16.85
CA GLY A 599 -11.80 0.32 -16.95
C GLY A 599 -10.86 -0.80 -17.35
N ILE A 600 -9.74 -0.41 -17.93
CA ILE A 600 -8.64 -1.30 -18.25
C ILE A 600 -7.44 -0.87 -17.40
N ARG A 601 -6.77 -1.86 -16.82
CA ARG A 601 -5.54 -1.68 -16.05
C ARG A 601 -4.42 -2.44 -16.76
N TYR A 602 -3.24 -1.83 -16.84
CA TYR A 602 -2.01 -2.50 -17.24
C TYR A 602 -0.96 -2.31 -16.16
N ARG A 603 -0.48 -3.40 -15.60
CA ARG A 603 0.49 -3.43 -14.52
C ARG A 603 1.89 -3.62 -15.05
N TRP A 604 2.74 -2.61 -14.85
CA TRP A 604 4.14 -2.67 -15.22
C TRP A 604 5.02 -2.48 -13.99
N GLN A 605 5.59 -3.58 -13.50
CA GLN A 605 6.36 -3.61 -12.25
C GLN A 605 5.53 -3.06 -11.06
N PHE A 606 5.87 -1.87 -10.56
CA PHE A 606 5.19 -1.18 -9.46
C PHE A 606 4.19 -0.09 -9.93
N LEU A 607 4.07 0.14 -11.22
CA LEU A 607 3.14 1.12 -11.80
C LEU A 607 1.90 0.43 -12.36
N THR A 608 0.75 1.04 -12.17
CA THR A 608 -0.50 0.64 -12.80
C THR A 608 -1.00 1.75 -13.71
N PHE A 609 -1.07 1.49 -15.00
CA PHE A 609 -1.73 2.35 -15.98
C PHE A 609 -3.22 2.09 -15.93
N ARG A 610 -4.00 3.13 -15.80
CA ARG A 610 -5.45 3.06 -15.67
C ARG A 610 -6.14 3.91 -16.72
N LEU A 611 -7.07 3.31 -17.45
CA LEU A 611 -7.98 3.99 -18.37
C LEU A 611 -9.41 3.58 -18.03
N ASP A 612 -10.21 4.50 -17.54
CA ASP A 612 -11.60 4.30 -17.17
C ASP A 612 -12.53 5.07 -18.11
N TYR A 613 -13.66 4.47 -18.43
CA TYR A 613 -14.79 5.13 -19.06
C TYR A 613 -15.96 5.14 -18.10
N ALA A 614 -16.39 6.31 -17.66
CA ALA A 614 -17.42 6.51 -16.65
C ALA A 614 -18.66 7.19 -17.24
N ILE A 615 -19.83 6.60 -16.99
CA ILE A 615 -21.14 7.19 -17.25
C ILE A 615 -21.64 7.80 -15.95
N VAL A 616 -21.95 9.09 -15.95
CA VAL A 616 -22.40 9.80 -14.77
C VAL A 616 -23.92 9.65 -14.60
N THR A 617 -24.33 9.39 -13.36
CA THR A 617 -25.75 9.33 -12.95
C THR A 617 -26.00 10.50 -12.03
N GLY A 618 -26.26 11.70 -12.60
CA GLY A 618 -26.58 12.90 -11.80
C GLY A 618 -27.88 12.68 -11.01
N ILE A 619 -27.80 12.82 -9.69
CA ILE A 619 -28.95 12.69 -8.78
C ILE A 619 -29.41 14.07 -8.32
N THR A 620 -28.53 15.04 -8.26
CA THR A 620 -28.83 16.45 -7.93
C THR A 620 -28.30 17.40 -8.99
N SER A 621 -29.15 18.27 -9.52
CA SER A 621 -28.71 19.44 -10.25
C SER A 621 -29.22 20.67 -9.48
N TYR A 622 -28.39 21.70 -9.37
CA TYR A 622 -28.76 23.02 -8.88
C TYR A 622 -29.81 23.74 -9.75
N ASP A 623 -30.38 23.06 -10.71
CA ASP A 623 -31.38 23.55 -11.66
C ASP A 623 -32.75 23.03 -11.22
N GLU A 624 -33.59 23.88 -10.66
CA GLU A 624 -34.93 23.51 -10.13
C GLU A 624 -35.83 22.78 -11.14
N ASP A 625 -35.63 23.02 -12.44
CA ASP A 625 -36.37 22.39 -13.53
C ASP A 625 -35.94 20.94 -13.81
N LYS A 626 -34.86 20.46 -13.21
CA LYS A 626 -34.26 19.13 -13.48
C LYS A 626 -34.32 18.13 -12.31
N LYS A 627 -34.98 18.49 -11.24
CA LYS A 627 -35.03 17.76 -9.96
C LYS A 627 -35.51 16.30 -10.00
N ASN A 628 -36.14 15.84 -11.09
CA ASN A 628 -36.84 14.53 -11.12
C ASN A 628 -36.42 13.55 -12.23
N SER A 629 -35.33 13.75 -12.93
CA SER A 629 -34.92 12.78 -13.97
C SER A 629 -33.47 12.37 -13.80
N MET A 630 -33.22 11.07 -13.56
CA MET A 630 -31.89 10.46 -13.78
C MET A 630 -31.52 10.67 -15.25
N LYS A 631 -30.68 11.66 -15.52
CA LYS A 631 -30.12 11.87 -16.85
C LYS A 631 -28.75 11.23 -16.93
N PHE A 632 -28.66 10.09 -17.63
CA PHE A 632 -27.38 9.56 -18.06
C PHE A 632 -26.75 10.54 -19.06
N LYS A 633 -25.61 11.14 -18.68
CA LYS A 633 -24.80 11.92 -19.62
C LYS A 633 -23.74 11.00 -20.23
N TRP A 634 -23.39 11.28 -21.49
CA TRP A 634 -22.30 10.62 -22.19
C TRP A 634 -21.07 10.55 -21.30
N GLY A 635 -20.44 9.35 -21.24
CA GLY A 635 -19.33 9.08 -20.35
C GLY A 635 -18.08 9.90 -20.67
N ARG A 636 -17.21 9.97 -19.67
CA ARG A 636 -15.88 10.57 -19.77
C ARG A 636 -14.81 9.53 -19.58
N PHE A 637 -13.72 9.71 -20.32
CA PHE A 637 -12.50 8.97 -20.07
C PHE A 637 -11.74 9.61 -18.90
N ALA A 638 -11.23 8.76 -18.01
CA ALA A 638 -10.28 9.13 -16.95
C ALA A 638 -9.02 8.30 -17.11
N PHE A 639 -7.88 8.95 -17.16
CA PHE A 639 -6.57 8.31 -17.20
C PHE A 639 -5.82 8.59 -15.89
N ASP A 640 -5.12 7.60 -15.35
CA ASP A 640 -4.28 7.76 -14.16
C ASP A 640 -3.15 6.73 -14.16
N LEU A 641 -2.11 6.98 -13.37
CA LEU A 641 -0.94 6.11 -13.16
C LEU A 641 -0.93 5.52 -11.75
N SER A 642 -2.07 5.01 -11.28
CA SER A 642 -2.19 4.37 -9.97
C SER A 642 -3.45 3.52 -9.86
N GLN A 643 -3.61 2.76 -8.78
CA GLN A 643 -4.91 2.19 -8.44
C GLN A 643 -5.89 3.30 -8.02
N ALA A 644 -7.20 3.05 -8.15
CA ALA A 644 -8.22 4.01 -7.77
C ALA A 644 -8.22 4.26 -6.25
N PHE A 645 -7.97 3.20 -5.46
CA PHE A 645 -7.89 3.22 -3.99
C PHE A 645 -7.16 1.97 -3.49
#